data_823e8b821c98635cc9cb8fffc0b5c2b0
#
_entry.id   823e8b821c98635cc9cb8fffc0b5c2b0
#
_cell.length_a   1.000
_cell.length_b   1.000
_cell.length_c   1.000
_cell.angle_alpha   90.00
_cell.angle_beta   90.00
_cell.angle_gamma   90.00
#
_symmetry.space_group_name_H-M   'P 1'
#
loop_
_entity.id
_entity.type
_entity.pdbx_description
1 polymer ?
#
loop_
_entity_poly.entity_id
_entity_poly.type
_entity_poly.pdbx_seq_one_letter_code
_entity_poly.pdbx_strand_id
1 'polypeptide(L)'
;MTARIACDSKYWLWINGRLVVFEGQLKRGPAPGQSYYDEVDLGRYLQRGANKMAILVCYFGRSGFSHEDSGRSGLYVSADNAAFNTDRSWVSRVHPAYGTADGEAPNGRLSESNIRYDARLSIDGWQTAQAPARLGFAPSAEIGQWESAPWGKMTLRPIPMFRDYGVKAAPYALRAGRDRDTVIATLPGNLQVTPVIDITDPQGGHTIDIWTNHSHMAGAWNVRAQYITRPGRQQYESLGWMNGEQIILYLPKGLMVHGVSYRQTGYDTYVQGTFSCDNDFYNRFWQKALNTLYVNMRDTYMDCPDRERAQWWGDEVILTSQAFYTLSLSSVDLMRKGMLELAGWQFPNGVLHAPVPGSYKSELPGQMLAAVGIYGFWNYYMNTGDTATLRAVYPAVRRYLERFPLDDTGLTAAYKATWLWGDWGDNRDIRLIFAGWHYMALEGMARTADLLGRPGDARQYRAIMLKIKEGYNRCWNGCSYRHPEYMGATDDRVQALAVLSGIADASKYPAIFNVLKSQEYASPYMERYVMEALFQMGQGEYAMARLRKRIAPMVDDKEYPTLFEYWDAHKRGFRIGSSNHAWSGGGLTVIAQQLMGAQPLEPRWCKFKIEPQYVTLNEASLSFPTMSGTVSTAFRRSQDALSMSVGVPPRTQALVYIPSADVARITVDGRPLAARRVVTDSQLVKPGHTAVWFGAGDHKIHIAQ
;
A
#
# COMPACT_ATOMS: atom_id res chain seq x y z
N MET A 1 27.79 -0.49 17.90
CA MET A 1 27.27 -1.60 18.72
C MET A 1 25.85 -1.86 18.33
N THR A 2 25.57 -3.04 17.83
CA THR A 2 24.25 -3.42 17.36
C THR A 2 23.54 -4.31 18.38
N ALA A 3 22.25 -4.13 18.55
CA ALA A 3 21.39 -5.02 19.33
C ALA A 3 20.29 -5.61 18.44
N ARG A 4 20.03 -6.90 18.61
CA ARG A 4 18.87 -7.61 18.09
C ARG A 4 17.78 -7.56 19.13
N ILE A 5 16.62 -7.03 18.76
CA ILE A 5 15.50 -6.84 19.67
C ILE A 5 14.26 -7.49 19.07
N ALA A 6 13.62 -8.35 19.82
CA ALA A 6 12.32 -8.93 19.49
C ALA A 6 11.39 -8.84 20.69
N CYS A 7 10.13 -8.53 20.46
CA CYS A 7 9.12 -8.55 21.52
C CYS A 7 7.76 -9.00 20.95
N ASP A 8 6.85 -9.25 21.84
CA ASP A 8 5.45 -9.41 21.49
C ASP A 8 4.61 -8.44 22.34
N SER A 9 4.04 -7.37 21.71
CA SER A 9 3.80 -7.15 20.28
C SER A 9 4.57 -5.94 19.72
N LYS A 10 4.81 -4.91 20.53
CA LYS A 10 5.53 -3.65 20.17
C LYS A 10 6.40 -3.19 21.31
N TYR A 11 7.45 -2.41 21.00
CA TYR A 11 8.29 -1.81 22.01
C TYR A 11 8.69 -0.38 21.69
N TRP A 12 9.05 0.35 22.76
CA TRP A 12 9.73 1.64 22.74
C TRP A 12 11.02 1.52 23.53
N LEU A 13 12.12 2.06 23.00
CA LEU A 13 13.45 1.91 23.58
C LEU A 13 14.04 3.25 23.95
N TRP A 14 14.56 3.36 25.17
CA TRP A 14 15.37 4.49 25.65
C TRP A 14 16.76 4.02 26.06
N ILE A 15 17.76 4.85 25.75
CA ILE A 15 19.13 4.73 26.28
C ILE A 15 19.44 6.02 27.03
N ASN A 16 19.82 5.91 28.31
CA ASN A 16 20.13 7.05 29.19
C ASN A 16 18.99 8.12 29.19
N GLY A 17 17.75 7.68 29.15
CA GLY A 17 16.55 8.54 29.08
C GLY A 17 16.25 9.15 27.69
N ARG A 18 17.13 8.96 26.70
CA ARG A 18 16.91 9.41 25.33
C ARG A 18 16.15 8.33 24.54
N LEU A 19 15.05 8.73 23.90
CA LEU A 19 14.28 7.85 23.01
C LEU A 19 15.15 7.45 21.80
N VAL A 20 15.27 6.15 21.55
CA VAL A 20 16.06 5.54 20.46
C VAL A 20 15.16 4.94 19.41
N VAL A 21 14.12 4.23 19.83
CA VAL A 21 13.13 3.62 18.95
C VAL A 21 11.74 4.02 19.41
N PHE A 22 10.98 4.67 18.52
CA PHE A 22 9.57 4.90 18.70
C PHE A 22 8.79 3.88 17.86
N GLU A 23 8.19 2.90 18.54
CA GLU A 23 7.48 1.77 17.94
C GLU A 23 8.38 0.82 17.13
N GLY A 24 9.06 -0.08 17.83
CA GLY A 24 9.74 -1.22 17.25
C GLY A 24 8.85 -2.46 17.16
N GLN A 25 9.36 -3.51 16.54
CA GLN A 25 8.74 -4.76 16.19
C GLN A 25 7.77 -4.63 14.99
N LEU A 26 7.71 -5.65 14.15
CA LEU A 26 6.67 -5.83 13.14
C LEU A 26 5.57 -6.74 13.69
N LYS A 27 4.40 -6.71 13.03
CA LYS A 27 3.36 -7.72 13.22
C LYS A 27 3.94 -9.12 13.02
N ARG A 28 3.24 -10.15 13.45
CA ARG A 28 3.74 -11.55 13.44
C ARG A 28 4.46 -11.90 12.14
N GLY A 29 5.48 -12.75 12.26
CA GLY A 29 6.52 -13.01 11.29
C GLY A 29 6.09 -13.60 9.94
N PRO A 30 7.06 -14.03 9.12
CA PRO A 30 6.84 -14.38 7.72
C PRO A 30 5.99 -15.64 7.51
N ALA A 31 5.73 -16.41 8.58
CA ALA A 31 4.88 -17.60 8.58
C ALA A 31 4.26 -17.80 9.97
N PRO A 32 3.18 -18.61 10.09
CA PRO A 32 2.60 -18.94 11.38
C PRO A 32 3.64 -19.47 12.38
N GLY A 33 3.59 -19.00 13.62
CA GLY A 33 4.52 -19.40 14.67
C GLY A 33 5.95 -18.91 14.49
N GLN A 34 6.20 -17.93 13.60
CA GLN A 34 7.49 -17.26 13.42
C GLN A 34 7.38 -15.78 13.81
N SER A 35 8.52 -15.11 13.99
CA SER A 35 8.56 -13.70 14.38
C SER A 35 9.66 -12.95 13.64
N TYR A 36 9.51 -11.63 13.55
CA TYR A 36 10.57 -10.74 13.15
C TYR A 36 11.39 -10.28 14.37
N TYR A 37 12.59 -9.79 14.13
CA TYR A 37 13.38 -9.03 15.09
C TYR A 37 13.96 -7.79 14.40
N ASP A 38 14.24 -6.77 15.20
CA ASP A 38 14.87 -5.53 14.74
C ASP A 38 16.37 -5.56 15.03
N GLU A 39 17.21 -5.02 14.14
CA GLU A 39 18.59 -4.66 14.43
C GLU A 39 18.67 -3.15 14.67
N VAL A 40 19.12 -2.76 15.85
CA VAL A 40 19.20 -1.37 16.29
C VAL A 40 20.64 -0.99 16.61
N ASP A 41 21.18 0.05 15.94
CA ASP A 41 22.46 0.62 16.31
C ASP A 41 22.34 1.48 17.57
N LEU A 42 22.87 0.98 18.66
CA LEU A 42 22.91 1.64 19.96
C LEU A 42 24.13 2.54 20.13
N GLY A 43 25.18 2.36 19.30
CA GLY A 43 26.51 2.96 19.51
C GLY A 43 26.48 4.47 19.72
N ARG A 44 25.69 5.18 18.93
CA ARG A 44 25.56 6.65 19.00
C ARG A 44 24.81 7.19 20.23
N TYR A 45 24.18 6.31 21.01
CA TYR A 45 23.43 6.67 22.22
C TYR A 45 24.15 6.30 23.51
N LEU A 46 25.21 5.50 23.40
CA LEU A 46 26.00 5.05 24.53
C LEU A 46 27.03 6.11 24.93
N GLN A 47 27.33 6.15 26.19
CA GLN A 47 28.39 6.95 26.78
C GLN A 47 29.47 6.04 27.42
N ARG A 48 30.66 6.59 27.67
CA ARG A 48 31.72 5.86 28.40
C ARG A 48 31.27 5.61 29.83
N GLY A 49 31.43 4.37 30.29
CA GLY A 49 31.03 3.95 31.63
C GLY A 49 29.62 3.36 31.68
N ALA A 50 28.88 3.62 32.73
CA ALA A 50 27.54 3.05 32.94
C ALA A 50 26.52 3.62 31.99
N ASN A 51 25.70 2.76 31.41
CA ASN A 51 24.57 3.10 30.57
C ASN A 51 23.28 2.47 31.09
N LYS A 52 22.18 3.10 30.88
CA LYS A 52 20.85 2.61 31.24
C LYS A 52 20.04 2.34 29.99
N MET A 53 19.61 1.09 29.81
CA MET A 53 18.63 0.68 28.78
C MET A 53 17.28 0.51 29.45
N ALA A 54 16.24 1.10 28.87
CA ALA A 54 14.87 0.97 29.34
C ALA A 54 13.95 0.69 28.15
N ILE A 55 13.08 -0.32 28.27
CA ILE A 55 12.19 -0.76 27.21
C ILE A 55 10.77 -0.85 27.76
N LEU A 56 9.82 -0.21 27.05
CA LEU A 56 8.40 -0.40 27.28
C LEU A 56 7.87 -1.39 26.24
N VAL A 57 7.27 -2.48 26.70
CA VAL A 57 6.62 -3.48 25.82
C VAL A 57 5.12 -3.33 25.93
N CYS A 58 4.44 -3.25 24.78
CA CYS A 58 2.99 -3.32 24.69
C CYS A 58 2.57 -4.65 24.06
N TYR A 59 1.96 -5.50 24.86
CA TYR A 59 1.39 -6.77 24.41
C TYR A 59 -0.09 -6.61 24.09
N PHE A 60 -0.50 -7.02 22.90
CA PHE A 60 -1.89 -6.89 22.46
C PHE A 60 -2.82 -7.91 23.12
N GLY A 61 -2.32 -9.15 23.30
CA GLY A 61 -3.08 -10.25 23.96
C GLY A 61 -4.30 -10.71 23.16
N ARG A 62 -4.37 -10.40 21.87
CA ARG A 62 -5.43 -10.79 20.97
C ARG A 62 -5.04 -10.72 19.51
N SER A 63 -5.69 -11.52 18.70
CA SER A 63 -5.57 -11.50 17.24
C SER A 63 -6.46 -10.44 16.59
N GLY A 64 -6.16 -10.09 15.35
CA GLY A 64 -6.92 -9.19 14.49
C GLY A 64 -6.63 -9.45 13.02
N PHE A 65 -7.13 -8.59 12.13
CA PHE A 65 -6.95 -8.77 10.68
C PHE A 65 -5.49 -8.59 10.23
N SER A 66 -4.68 -7.93 11.04
CA SER A 66 -3.27 -7.65 10.73
C SER A 66 -2.28 -8.24 11.73
N HIS A 67 -2.73 -9.10 12.63
CA HIS A 67 -1.90 -9.72 13.66
C HIS A 67 -2.50 -11.06 14.11
N GLU A 68 -1.66 -12.04 14.36
CA GLU A 68 -2.02 -13.28 15.06
C GLU A 68 -1.28 -13.34 16.40
N ASP A 69 -2.03 -13.37 17.48
CA ASP A 69 -1.50 -13.39 18.83
C ASP A 69 -0.72 -14.67 19.12
N SER A 70 0.40 -14.56 19.79
CA SER A 70 1.21 -15.72 20.22
C SER A 70 0.68 -16.39 21.47
N GLY A 71 -0.21 -15.72 22.22
CA GLY A 71 -0.69 -16.13 23.53
C GLY A 71 0.26 -15.78 24.68
N ARG A 72 1.40 -15.12 24.41
CA ARG A 72 2.38 -14.81 25.46
C ARG A 72 3.19 -13.56 25.18
N SER A 73 3.24 -12.61 26.12
CA SER A 73 4.16 -11.47 26.06
C SER A 73 5.60 -11.92 26.32
N GLY A 74 6.56 -11.21 25.69
CA GLY A 74 7.97 -11.42 25.94
C GLY A 74 8.83 -10.33 25.31
N LEU A 75 10.06 -10.23 25.80
CA LEU A 75 11.12 -9.35 25.28
C LEU A 75 12.42 -10.14 25.21
N TYR A 76 13.10 -10.03 24.08
CA TYR A 76 14.45 -10.58 23.88
C TYR A 76 15.36 -9.47 23.35
N VAL A 77 16.50 -9.29 23.99
CA VAL A 77 17.58 -8.41 23.53
C VAL A 77 18.89 -9.21 23.52
N SER A 78 19.60 -9.18 22.40
CA SER A 78 20.95 -9.70 22.25
C SER A 78 21.80 -8.66 21.53
N ALA A 79 22.89 -8.24 22.14
CA ALA A 79 23.78 -7.22 21.63
C ALA A 79 25.20 -7.72 21.47
N ASP A 80 26.02 -7.01 20.69
CA ASP A 80 27.47 -7.27 20.56
C ASP A 80 28.19 -7.25 21.91
N ASN A 81 27.70 -6.45 22.87
CA ASN A 81 28.12 -6.46 24.24
C ASN A 81 27.10 -7.21 25.11
N ALA A 82 27.48 -8.36 25.63
CA ALA A 82 26.62 -9.24 26.42
C ALA A 82 26.00 -8.58 27.66
N ALA A 83 26.59 -7.49 28.18
CA ALA A 83 26.03 -6.73 29.31
C ALA A 83 24.61 -6.13 29.00
N PHE A 84 24.22 -6.08 27.73
CA PHE A 84 22.88 -5.62 27.30
C PHE A 84 21.92 -6.77 27.00
N ASN A 85 22.38 -8.02 27.07
CA ASN A 85 21.50 -9.16 26.80
C ASN A 85 20.45 -9.31 27.90
N THR A 86 19.23 -9.67 27.51
CA THR A 86 18.18 -10.01 28.45
C THR A 86 18.54 -11.30 29.20
N ASP A 87 18.56 -11.23 30.54
CA ASP A 87 18.76 -12.32 31.46
C ASP A 87 18.08 -12.04 32.83
N ARG A 88 18.35 -12.83 33.84
CA ARG A 88 17.78 -12.68 35.20
C ARG A 88 18.22 -11.42 35.92
N SER A 89 19.23 -10.72 35.45
CA SER A 89 19.67 -9.44 36.04
C SER A 89 18.76 -8.28 35.65
N TRP A 90 17.98 -8.43 34.59
CA TRP A 90 16.99 -7.44 34.23
C TRP A 90 15.86 -7.36 35.25
N VAL A 91 15.32 -6.17 35.40
CA VAL A 91 14.14 -5.94 36.25
C VAL A 91 12.96 -5.46 35.41
N SER A 92 11.79 -5.93 35.75
CA SER A 92 10.56 -5.60 35.02
C SER A 92 9.41 -5.28 35.96
N ARG A 93 8.43 -4.55 35.42
CA ARG A 93 7.17 -4.24 36.11
C ARG A 93 6.08 -4.03 35.08
N VAL A 94 4.89 -4.54 35.34
CA VAL A 94 3.69 -4.12 34.60
C VAL A 94 3.40 -2.66 34.92
N HIS A 95 3.30 -1.80 33.90
CA HIS A 95 3.08 -0.37 34.09
C HIS A 95 1.61 -0.13 34.46
N PRO A 96 1.29 0.35 35.68
CA PRO A 96 -0.08 0.39 36.18
C PRO A 96 -0.96 1.46 35.50
N ALA A 97 -0.34 2.48 34.87
CA ALA A 97 -1.09 3.56 34.25
C ALA A 97 -1.74 3.18 32.89
N TYR A 98 -1.22 2.17 32.20
CA TYR A 98 -1.77 1.77 30.90
C TYR A 98 -2.94 0.79 31.08
N GLY A 99 -3.98 1.00 30.27
CA GLY A 99 -5.16 0.15 30.20
C GLY A 99 -5.92 0.38 28.90
N THR A 100 -7.07 -0.27 28.78
CA THR A 100 -8.02 -0.06 27.66
C THR A 100 -9.02 1.03 28.03
N ALA A 101 -9.42 1.83 27.06
CA ALA A 101 -10.44 2.87 27.23
C ALA A 101 -11.76 2.27 27.75
N ASP A 102 -12.41 2.97 28.67
CA ASP A 102 -13.62 2.49 29.33
C ASP A 102 -14.84 2.43 28.39
N GLY A 103 -15.71 1.49 28.65
CA GLY A 103 -17.02 1.35 27.99
C GLY A 103 -16.94 0.85 26.55
N GLU A 104 -15.77 0.45 26.06
CA GLU A 104 -15.60 0.00 24.69
C GLU A 104 -14.89 -1.32 24.58
N ALA A 105 -15.52 -2.23 23.85
CA ALA A 105 -14.75 -3.28 23.22
C ALA A 105 -13.77 -2.62 22.22
N PRO A 106 -12.50 -3.01 22.21
CA PRO A 106 -11.61 -2.61 21.15
C PRO A 106 -12.23 -2.98 19.80
N ASN A 107 -11.93 -2.22 18.74
CA ASN A 107 -12.33 -2.59 17.41
C ASN A 107 -12.00 -4.06 17.14
N GLY A 108 -12.99 -4.89 16.87
CA GLY A 108 -12.81 -6.34 16.70
C GLY A 108 -11.93 -6.77 15.54
N ARG A 109 -11.54 -5.84 14.64
CA ARG A 109 -10.64 -6.09 13.51
C ARG A 109 -9.19 -5.72 13.81
N LEU A 110 -8.96 -4.76 14.73
CA LEU A 110 -7.62 -4.36 15.17
C LEU A 110 -7.19 -5.20 16.38
N SER A 111 -5.92 -5.56 16.43
CA SER A 111 -5.30 -6.17 17.60
C SER A 111 -4.96 -5.11 18.66
N GLU A 112 -4.66 -3.89 18.22
CA GLU A 112 -4.36 -2.76 19.09
C GLU A 112 -5.63 -2.33 19.86
N SER A 113 -5.50 -2.13 21.17
CA SER A 113 -6.56 -1.55 22.00
C SER A 113 -6.56 -0.03 21.93
N ASN A 114 -7.71 0.57 22.15
CA ASN A 114 -7.81 2.01 22.46
C ASN A 114 -7.10 2.25 23.81
N ILE A 115 -5.97 2.95 23.80
CA ILE A 115 -5.13 3.11 24.98
C ILE A 115 -5.74 4.13 25.94
N ARG A 116 -5.92 3.72 27.20
CA ARG A 116 -6.15 4.63 28.33
C ARG A 116 -4.86 4.76 29.13
N TYR A 117 -4.50 5.97 29.52
CA TYR A 117 -3.41 6.24 30.44
C TYR A 117 -3.91 7.01 31.67
N ASP A 118 -3.75 6.45 32.85
CA ASP A 118 -4.10 7.10 34.12
C ASP A 118 -2.84 7.73 34.77
N ALA A 119 -2.72 9.04 34.65
CA ALA A 119 -1.55 9.76 35.14
C ALA A 119 -1.35 9.71 36.66
N ARG A 120 -2.40 9.38 37.42
CA ARG A 120 -2.33 9.21 38.88
C ARG A 120 -1.50 7.97 39.26
N LEU A 121 -1.39 7.02 38.31
CA LEU A 121 -0.63 5.77 38.45
C LEU A 121 0.71 5.78 37.71
N SER A 122 1.15 6.95 37.22
CA SER A 122 2.40 7.11 36.51
C SER A 122 3.62 6.66 37.31
N ILE A 123 4.60 6.07 36.62
CA ILE A 123 5.91 5.77 37.20
C ILE A 123 6.90 6.76 36.59
N ASP A 124 6.95 7.97 37.17
CA ASP A 124 7.79 9.04 36.64
C ASP A 124 9.29 8.67 36.72
N GLY A 125 10.04 8.97 35.66
CA GLY A 125 11.49 8.76 35.59
C GLY A 125 11.98 7.31 35.54
N TRP A 126 11.10 6.35 35.28
CA TRP A 126 11.47 4.94 35.23
C TRP A 126 12.58 4.64 34.18
N GLN A 127 12.64 5.41 33.09
CA GLN A 127 13.63 5.24 32.02
C GLN A 127 15.07 5.53 32.48
N THR A 128 15.23 6.29 33.57
CA THR A 128 16.53 6.72 34.10
C THR A 128 16.77 6.30 35.54
N ALA A 129 15.84 5.57 36.16
CA ALA A 129 15.86 5.23 37.57
C ALA A 129 17.16 4.49 37.98
N GLN A 130 17.90 5.04 38.96
CA GLN A 130 19.12 4.42 39.51
C GLN A 130 18.78 3.27 40.47
N ALA A 131 17.62 3.34 41.13
CA ALA A 131 17.14 2.33 42.08
C ALA A 131 15.72 1.86 41.64
N PRO A 132 15.57 1.07 40.56
CA PRO A 132 14.26 0.68 40.02
C PRO A 132 13.41 -0.11 41.02
N ALA A 133 14.01 -0.82 41.96
CA ALA A 133 13.30 -1.50 43.08
C ALA A 133 12.41 -0.54 43.89
N ARG A 134 12.83 0.72 44.07
CA ARG A 134 12.04 1.75 44.76
C ARG A 134 10.79 2.15 43.97
N LEU A 135 10.79 1.90 42.67
CA LEU A 135 9.64 2.07 41.76
C LEU A 135 8.85 0.77 41.59
N GLY A 136 9.13 -0.26 42.41
CA GLY A 136 8.42 -1.53 42.39
C GLY A 136 8.81 -2.48 41.23
N PHE A 137 9.98 -2.29 40.60
CA PHE A 137 10.51 -3.25 39.66
C PHE A 137 11.11 -4.44 40.42
N ALA A 138 10.88 -5.64 39.91
CA ALA A 138 11.39 -6.91 40.44
C ALA A 138 12.22 -7.64 39.36
N PRO A 139 13.08 -8.61 39.77
CA PRO A 139 13.80 -9.44 38.83
C PRO A 139 12.89 -10.07 37.79
N SER A 140 13.30 -10.03 36.52
CA SER A 140 12.56 -10.58 35.40
C SER A 140 12.63 -12.12 35.41
N ALA A 141 11.53 -12.75 34.96
CA ALA A 141 11.50 -14.18 34.72
C ALA A 141 12.05 -14.52 33.34
N GLU A 142 12.94 -15.47 33.24
CA GLU A 142 13.30 -16.06 31.95
C GLU A 142 12.17 -16.97 31.50
N ILE A 143 11.65 -16.72 30.32
CA ILE A 143 10.49 -17.41 29.77
C ILE A 143 10.81 -18.22 28.51
N GLY A 144 12.03 -18.16 28.01
CA GLY A 144 12.52 -18.87 26.84
C GLY A 144 13.88 -18.34 26.38
N GLN A 145 14.36 -18.93 25.31
CA GLN A 145 15.59 -18.55 24.62
C GLN A 145 15.26 -18.06 23.21
N TRP A 146 16.26 -17.68 22.43
CA TRP A 146 16.10 -17.39 21.02
C TRP A 146 15.36 -18.51 20.30
N GLU A 147 14.34 -18.15 19.51
CA GLU A 147 13.49 -19.09 18.78
C GLU A 147 12.65 -20.07 19.63
N SER A 148 12.52 -19.84 20.94
CA SER A 148 11.59 -20.63 21.75
C SER A 148 10.14 -20.44 21.34
N ALA A 149 9.32 -21.48 21.54
CA ALA A 149 7.88 -21.36 21.40
C ALA A 149 7.32 -20.38 22.46
N PRO A 150 6.28 -19.59 22.10
CA PRO A 150 5.46 -19.62 20.88
C PRO A 150 6.01 -18.74 19.72
N TRP A 151 7.15 -18.08 19.86
CA TRP A 151 7.66 -17.10 18.90
C TRP A 151 8.38 -17.73 17.71
N GLY A 152 8.96 -18.94 17.88
CA GLY A 152 9.60 -19.75 16.84
C GLY A 152 10.73 -19.05 16.11
N LYS A 153 10.95 -19.42 14.86
CA LYS A 153 12.04 -18.89 14.05
C LYS A 153 12.00 -17.36 13.98
N MET A 154 13.14 -16.73 14.22
CA MET A 154 13.33 -15.28 14.17
C MET A 154 13.94 -14.86 12.82
N THR A 155 13.28 -13.93 12.15
CA THR A 155 13.74 -13.36 10.87
C THR A 155 14.01 -11.88 11.04
N LEU A 156 15.12 -11.40 10.48
CA LEU A 156 15.43 -9.97 10.49
C LEU A 156 14.30 -9.19 9.79
N ARG A 157 13.89 -8.08 10.38
CA ARG A 157 12.98 -7.11 9.75
C ARG A 157 13.42 -6.83 8.31
N PRO A 158 12.59 -7.11 7.30
CA PRO A 158 12.97 -6.93 5.90
C PRO A 158 12.68 -5.53 5.34
N ILE A 159 12.19 -4.63 6.18
CA ILE A 159 11.84 -3.24 5.85
C ILE A 159 12.52 -2.27 6.81
N PRO A 160 12.72 -1.00 6.45
CA PRO A 160 13.31 0.00 7.34
C PRO A 160 12.55 0.11 8.68
N MET A 161 13.24 0.59 9.71
CA MET A 161 12.58 1.08 10.93
C MET A 161 11.63 2.21 10.57
N PHE A 162 10.52 2.36 11.30
CA PHE A 162 9.59 3.46 11.06
C PHE A 162 10.30 4.79 11.28
N ARG A 163 10.03 5.73 10.38
CA ARG A 163 10.56 7.07 10.48
C ARG A 163 9.82 7.85 11.55
N ASP A 164 10.57 8.41 12.48
CA ASP A 164 10.10 9.38 13.47
C ASP A 164 10.49 10.78 13.01
N TYR A 165 9.49 11.59 12.67
CA TYR A 165 9.67 12.99 12.26
C TYR A 165 9.73 13.95 13.45
N GLY A 166 9.73 13.42 14.67
CA GLY A 166 9.73 14.16 15.92
C GLY A 166 8.37 14.78 16.28
N VAL A 167 8.36 15.42 17.44
CA VAL A 167 7.17 16.13 17.93
C VAL A 167 7.11 17.53 17.32
N LYS A 168 5.94 17.91 16.83
CA LYS A 168 5.65 19.21 16.21
C LYS A 168 4.43 19.84 16.88
N ALA A 169 4.49 21.14 17.14
CA ALA A 169 3.32 21.89 17.62
C ALA A 169 2.23 21.96 16.55
N ALA A 170 0.98 21.86 16.97
CA ALA A 170 -0.18 22.05 16.11
C ALA A 170 -0.94 23.32 16.52
N PRO A 171 -1.32 24.21 15.59
CA PRO A 171 -2.25 25.28 15.90
C PRO A 171 -3.60 24.69 16.31
N TYR A 172 -4.22 25.25 17.36
CA TYR A 172 -5.48 24.74 17.85
C TYR A 172 -6.47 25.85 18.18
N ALA A 173 -7.75 25.49 18.17
CA ALA A 173 -8.85 26.34 18.62
C ALA A 173 -9.61 25.63 19.75
N LEU A 174 -9.96 26.39 20.78
CA LEU A 174 -10.83 25.94 21.88
C LEU A 174 -12.27 26.39 21.60
N ARG A 175 -13.21 25.46 21.63
CA ARG A 175 -14.64 25.69 21.53
C ARG A 175 -15.28 25.37 22.90
N ALA A 176 -15.80 26.37 23.55
CA ALA A 176 -16.55 26.19 24.80
C ALA A 176 -17.86 25.45 24.50
N GLY A 177 -18.11 24.36 25.20
CA GLY A 177 -19.39 23.63 25.20
C GLY A 177 -20.14 23.83 26.51
N ARG A 178 -21.31 23.23 26.66
CA ARG A 178 -22.07 23.29 27.89
C ARG A 178 -21.41 22.47 29.01
N ASP A 179 -21.19 21.21 28.76
CA ASP A 179 -20.69 20.24 29.75
C ASP A 179 -19.22 19.93 29.57
N ARG A 180 -18.71 20.00 28.32
CA ARG A 180 -17.33 19.76 27.93
C ARG A 180 -16.86 20.84 26.96
N ASP A 181 -15.58 21.11 26.97
CA ASP A 181 -14.93 21.93 25.96
C ASP A 181 -14.33 21.01 24.88
N THR A 182 -14.21 21.54 23.66
CA THR A 182 -13.58 20.81 22.55
C THR A 182 -12.38 21.59 22.05
N VAL A 183 -11.23 20.94 22.02
CA VAL A 183 -10.05 21.47 21.34
C VAL A 183 -9.90 20.77 19.99
N ILE A 184 -9.70 21.55 18.94
CA ILE A 184 -9.42 21.06 17.59
C ILE A 184 -8.06 21.61 17.18
N ALA A 185 -7.07 20.72 17.06
CA ALA A 185 -5.75 21.06 16.56
C ALA A 185 -5.61 20.60 15.11
N THR A 186 -5.11 21.49 14.24
CA THR A 186 -4.99 21.26 12.78
C THR A 186 -3.60 20.78 12.42
N LEU A 187 -3.53 19.71 11.63
CA LEU A 187 -2.32 19.15 11.06
C LEU A 187 -2.16 19.60 9.59
N PRO A 188 -0.96 19.53 9.02
CA PRO A 188 -0.74 19.93 7.62
C PRO A 188 -1.36 18.99 6.57
N GLY A 189 -1.94 17.88 6.98
CA GLY A 189 -2.61 16.89 6.13
C GLY A 189 -3.05 15.67 6.92
N ASN A 190 -3.62 14.69 6.24
CA ASN A 190 -3.93 13.39 6.86
C ASN A 190 -2.63 12.62 7.07
N LEU A 191 -2.19 12.51 8.31
CA LEU A 191 -0.91 11.95 8.72
C LEU A 191 -1.14 10.81 9.72
N GLN A 192 -0.18 9.89 9.80
CA GLN A 192 -0.09 8.93 10.91
C GLN A 192 0.59 9.63 12.10
N VAL A 193 -0.13 9.80 13.18
CA VAL A 193 0.32 10.60 14.32
C VAL A 193 0.02 9.94 15.66
N THR A 194 0.84 10.28 16.66
CA THR A 194 0.50 10.11 18.07
C THR A 194 0.28 11.50 18.67
N PRO A 195 -0.90 11.77 19.26
CA PRO A 195 -1.21 13.05 19.89
C PRO A 195 -0.37 13.32 21.15
N VAL A 196 0.03 14.59 21.31
CA VAL A 196 0.74 15.09 22.49
C VAL A 196 -0.04 16.28 23.06
N ILE A 197 -0.35 16.22 24.35
CA ILE A 197 -1.09 17.28 25.06
C ILE A 197 -0.28 17.88 26.20
N ASP A 198 -0.40 19.19 26.41
CA ASP A 198 0.14 19.93 27.57
C ASP A 198 -1.01 20.68 28.24
N ILE A 199 -1.34 20.27 29.44
CA ILE A 199 -2.55 20.75 30.17
C ILE A 199 -2.26 20.99 31.64
N THR A 200 -3.10 21.78 32.29
CA THR A 200 -3.20 21.87 33.74
C THR A 200 -4.60 21.44 34.19
N ASP A 201 -4.64 20.52 35.12
CA ASP A 201 -5.84 20.17 35.87
C ASP A 201 -5.61 20.46 37.35
N PRO A 202 -6.33 21.43 37.94
CA PRO A 202 -6.15 21.75 39.36
C PRO A 202 -6.54 20.61 40.31
N GLN A 203 -7.52 19.78 39.92
CA GLN A 203 -8.09 18.72 40.76
C GLN A 203 -7.53 17.34 40.47
N GLY A 204 -7.33 17.04 39.21
CA GLY A 204 -6.99 15.69 38.74
C GLY A 204 -8.19 14.73 38.70
N GLY A 205 -7.99 13.59 38.06
CA GLY A 205 -9.02 12.55 37.93
C GLY A 205 -10.00 12.74 36.77
N HIS A 206 -9.85 13.80 35.99
CA HIS A 206 -10.69 14.03 34.81
C HIS A 206 -10.22 13.20 33.61
N THR A 207 -11.17 12.66 32.85
CA THR A 207 -10.89 11.89 31.62
C THR A 207 -10.97 12.78 30.39
N ILE A 208 -9.90 12.82 29.61
CA ILE A 208 -9.84 13.49 28.31
C ILE A 208 -9.93 12.41 27.25
N ASP A 209 -10.91 12.52 26.34
CA ASP A 209 -10.97 11.70 25.13
C ASP A 209 -10.19 12.37 24.00
N ILE A 210 -9.37 11.59 23.29
CA ILE A 210 -8.46 12.04 22.24
C ILE A 210 -8.78 11.29 20.95
N TRP A 211 -9.14 12.01 19.89
CA TRP A 211 -9.60 11.50 18.62
C TRP A 211 -8.87 12.15 17.45
N THR A 212 -9.06 11.59 16.26
CA THR A 212 -8.76 12.24 14.98
C THR A 212 -9.98 12.23 14.07
N ASN A 213 -10.04 13.17 13.11
CA ASN A 213 -11.25 13.38 12.29
C ASN A 213 -11.48 12.34 11.20
N HIS A 214 -10.45 11.66 10.69
CA HIS A 214 -10.57 10.73 9.56
C HIS A 214 -10.35 9.26 9.92
N SER A 215 -10.49 8.92 11.18
CA SER A 215 -10.44 7.56 11.68
C SER A 215 -11.84 7.00 11.82
N HIS A 216 -12.45 6.59 10.71
CA HIS A 216 -13.82 6.08 10.67
C HIS A 216 -13.85 4.57 10.69
N MET A 217 -14.70 4.03 11.54
CA MET A 217 -14.96 2.59 11.60
C MET A 217 -16.31 2.22 11.02
N ALA A 218 -16.34 1.05 10.37
CA ALA A 218 -17.58 0.33 10.16
C ALA A 218 -18.11 -0.14 11.54
N GLY A 219 -18.88 0.71 12.22
CA GLY A 219 -19.42 0.43 13.54
C GLY A 219 -19.37 1.64 14.48
N ALA A 220 -19.64 1.42 15.77
CA ALA A 220 -19.89 2.49 16.72
C ALA A 220 -18.64 3.23 17.21
N TRP A 221 -17.43 2.65 17.07
CA TRP A 221 -16.28 3.15 17.81
C TRP A 221 -15.01 3.28 16.94
N ASN A 222 -14.43 4.46 16.99
CA ASN A 222 -13.19 4.83 16.30
C ASN A 222 -11.94 4.48 17.12
N VAL A 223 -10.79 4.44 16.44
CA VAL A 223 -9.49 4.47 17.11
C VAL A 223 -9.38 5.78 17.88
N ARG A 224 -9.10 5.67 19.18
CA ARG A 224 -8.98 6.80 20.08
C ARG A 224 -8.02 6.52 21.24
N ALA A 225 -7.70 7.53 22.03
CA ALA A 225 -7.01 7.40 23.31
C ALA A 225 -7.78 8.11 24.42
N GLN A 226 -7.54 7.69 25.65
CA GLN A 226 -8.03 8.37 26.85
C GLN A 226 -6.86 8.70 27.77
N TYR A 227 -6.93 9.89 28.36
CA TYR A 227 -5.98 10.33 29.37
C TYR A 227 -6.72 10.74 30.64
N ILE A 228 -6.40 10.09 31.77
CA ILE A 228 -6.91 10.47 33.09
C ILE A 228 -5.87 11.35 33.78
N THR A 229 -6.24 12.54 34.11
CA THR A 229 -5.36 13.58 34.64
C THR A 229 -4.94 13.32 36.11
N ARG A 230 -3.80 13.89 36.50
CA ARG A 230 -3.40 14.10 37.89
C ARG A 230 -3.45 15.60 38.22
N PRO A 231 -3.40 16.02 39.51
CA PRO A 231 -3.35 17.44 39.84
C PRO A 231 -2.10 18.13 39.26
N GLY A 232 -2.29 19.38 38.78
CA GLY A 232 -1.21 20.22 38.28
C GLY A 232 -0.96 20.13 36.78
N ARG A 233 0.13 20.77 36.32
CA ARG A 233 0.54 20.78 34.93
C ARG A 233 1.17 19.46 34.56
N GLN A 234 0.81 18.94 33.38
CA GLN A 234 1.24 17.63 32.90
C GLN A 234 1.26 17.58 31.37
N GLN A 235 2.18 16.77 30.85
CA GLN A 235 2.27 16.46 29.44
C GLN A 235 2.05 14.95 29.23
N TYR A 236 1.37 14.59 28.16
CA TYR A 236 1.13 13.20 27.79
C TYR A 236 1.27 13.03 26.29
N GLU A 237 2.01 12.00 25.87
CA GLU A 237 2.06 11.51 24.50
C GLU A 237 1.38 10.15 24.43
N SER A 238 0.32 10.04 23.59
CA SER A 238 -0.32 8.76 23.34
C SER A 238 0.61 7.87 22.52
N LEU A 239 0.69 6.59 22.86
CA LEU A 239 1.55 5.62 22.13
C LEU A 239 0.81 4.91 20.99
N GLY A 240 -0.51 4.97 20.95
CA GLY A 240 -1.32 4.44 19.85
C GLY A 240 -1.41 5.44 18.69
N TRP A 241 -0.88 5.07 17.53
CA TRP A 241 -0.99 5.95 16.37
C TRP A 241 -2.41 5.97 15.79
N MET A 242 -2.80 7.12 15.30
CA MET A 242 -4.05 7.40 14.59
C MET A 242 -3.74 8.11 13.28
N ASN A 243 -4.71 8.21 12.39
CA ASN A 243 -4.58 9.01 11.17
C ASN A 243 -5.62 10.12 11.15
N GLY A 244 -5.24 11.26 10.63
CA GLY A 244 -6.14 12.41 10.47
C GLY A 244 -5.38 13.69 10.12
N GLU A 245 -6.13 14.73 9.86
CA GLU A 245 -5.64 16.11 9.72
C GLU A 245 -6.05 17.01 10.87
N GLN A 246 -6.83 16.48 11.82
CA GLN A 246 -7.19 17.15 13.06
C GLN A 246 -7.05 16.20 14.24
N ILE A 247 -6.53 16.72 15.35
CA ILE A 247 -6.61 16.08 16.66
C ILE A 247 -7.73 16.78 17.42
N ILE A 248 -8.66 16.00 17.95
CA ILE A 248 -9.84 16.46 18.66
C ILE A 248 -9.77 15.98 20.10
N LEU A 249 -9.82 16.92 21.05
CA LEU A 249 -9.83 16.63 22.47
C LEU A 249 -11.20 17.02 23.05
N TYR A 250 -11.85 16.11 23.75
CA TYR A 250 -13.02 16.38 24.55
C TYR A 250 -12.60 16.52 26.02
N LEU A 251 -12.71 17.74 26.56
CA LEU A 251 -12.17 18.14 27.85
C LEU A 251 -13.31 18.41 28.84
N PRO A 252 -13.30 17.80 30.02
CA PRO A 252 -14.11 18.26 31.12
C PRO A 252 -13.83 19.73 31.43
N LYS A 253 -14.84 20.43 32.04
CA LYS A 253 -14.67 21.83 32.42
C LYS A 253 -13.59 22.02 33.48
N GLY A 254 -12.93 23.17 33.44
CA GLY A 254 -11.93 23.56 34.45
C GLY A 254 -10.49 23.19 34.11
N LEU A 255 -10.25 22.51 32.99
CA LEU A 255 -8.90 22.21 32.51
C LEU A 255 -8.36 23.39 31.68
N MET A 256 -7.06 23.66 31.83
CA MET A 256 -6.34 24.65 31.01
C MET A 256 -5.47 23.93 30.00
N VAL A 257 -5.61 24.27 28.72
CA VAL A 257 -4.77 23.75 27.64
C VAL A 257 -3.65 24.73 27.33
N HIS A 258 -2.40 24.29 27.42
CA HIS A 258 -1.21 25.08 27.13
C HIS A 258 -0.69 24.81 25.72
N GLY A 259 -0.93 23.61 25.19
CA GLY A 259 -0.49 23.24 23.87
C GLY A 259 -1.04 21.89 23.42
N VAL A 260 -1.17 21.76 22.12
CA VAL A 260 -1.37 20.48 21.44
C VAL A 260 -0.24 20.32 20.43
N SER A 261 0.35 19.14 20.43
CA SER A 261 1.40 18.75 19.51
C SER A 261 1.12 17.35 18.98
N TYR A 262 1.89 16.91 18.02
CA TYR A 262 1.83 15.55 17.49
C TYR A 262 3.20 15.05 17.15
N ARG A 263 3.44 13.76 17.34
CA ARG A 263 4.57 13.07 16.72
C ARG A 263 4.06 12.42 15.44
N GLN A 264 4.66 12.78 14.31
CA GLN A 264 4.41 12.10 13.05
C GLN A 264 5.36 10.92 12.94
N THR A 265 4.81 9.74 12.62
CA THR A 265 5.59 8.54 12.27
C THR A 265 5.03 7.92 11.00
N GLY A 266 5.75 6.97 10.39
CA GLY A 266 5.28 6.28 9.20
C GLY A 266 6.35 5.40 8.59
N TYR A 267 6.05 4.80 7.46
CA TYR A 267 7.02 4.05 6.68
C TYR A 267 8.17 4.97 6.22
N ASP A 268 9.42 4.50 6.31
CA ASP A 268 10.58 5.31 5.89
C ASP A 268 10.72 5.33 4.37
N THR A 269 9.95 6.18 3.75
CA THR A 269 10.00 6.52 2.33
C THR A 269 9.72 8.00 2.14
N TYR A 270 9.94 8.51 0.94
CA TYR A 270 9.64 9.89 0.58
C TYR A 270 9.15 9.99 -0.86
N VAL A 271 8.41 11.04 -1.15
CA VAL A 271 7.94 11.34 -2.50
C VAL A 271 9.13 11.69 -3.39
N GLN A 272 9.31 10.96 -4.45
CA GLN A 272 10.37 11.16 -5.43
C GLN A 272 9.81 11.29 -6.85
N GLY A 273 8.66 10.67 -7.12
CA GLY A 273 7.96 10.81 -8.39
C GLY A 273 7.11 12.07 -8.43
N THR A 274 7.07 12.72 -9.58
CA THR A 274 6.30 13.94 -9.82
C THR A 274 5.47 13.82 -11.09
N PHE A 275 4.27 14.38 -11.07
CA PHE A 275 3.42 14.54 -12.24
C PHE A 275 2.83 15.95 -12.22
N SER A 276 2.73 16.56 -13.40
CA SER A 276 2.06 17.83 -13.61
C SER A 276 1.47 17.87 -15.01
N CYS A 277 0.32 18.52 -15.17
CA CYS A 277 -0.30 18.78 -16.48
C CYS A 277 -1.09 20.09 -16.45
N ASP A 278 -1.55 20.53 -17.62
CA ASP A 278 -2.36 21.74 -17.81
C ASP A 278 -3.82 21.60 -17.32
N ASN A 279 -4.19 20.48 -16.72
CA ASN A 279 -5.51 20.25 -16.12
C ASN A 279 -5.40 20.06 -14.62
N ASP A 280 -5.84 21.08 -13.86
CA ASP A 280 -5.78 21.09 -12.39
C ASP A 280 -6.47 19.90 -11.72
N PHE A 281 -7.55 19.38 -12.31
CA PHE A 281 -8.25 18.23 -11.75
C PHE A 281 -7.34 17.00 -11.62
N TYR A 282 -6.55 16.68 -12.66
CA TYR A 282 -5.66 15.53 -12.62
C TYR A 282 -4.46 15.75 -11.71
N ASN A 283 -3.99 16.99 -11.57
CA ASN A 283 -2.96 17.35 -10.58
C ASN A 283 -3.47 17.11 -9.15
N ARG A 284 -4.70 17.56 -8.84
CA ARG A 284 -5.32 17.31 -7.53
C ARG A 284 -5.60 15.82 -7.29
N PHE A 285 -6.07 15.10 -8.31
CA PHE A 285 -6.25 13.65 -8.22
C PHE A 285 -4.94 12.95 -7.88
N TRP A 286 -3.85 13.26 -8.61
CA TRP A 286 -2.52 12.69 -8.35
C TRP A 286 -2.08 12.92 -6.89
N GLN A 287 -2.26 14.14 -6.41
CA GLN A 287 -1.87 14.49 -5.04
C GLN A 287 -2.71 13.76 -3.99
N LYS A 288 -4.04 13.66 -4.19
CA LYS A 288 -4.90 12.90 -3.28
C LYS A 288 -4.59 11.39 -3.29
N ALA A 289 -4.32 10.83 -4.47
CA ALA A 289 -3.93 9.43 -4.60
C ALA A 289 -2.62 9.15 -3.84
N LEU A 290 -1.63 10.02 -3.99
CA LEU A 290 -0.34 9.93 -3.28
C LEU A 290 -0.51 10.05 -1.75
N ASN A 291 -1.31 11.01 -1.29
CA ASN A 291 -1.59 11.17 0.15
C ASN A 291 -2.28 9.90 0.71
N THR A 292 -3.24 9.36 -0.05
CA THR A 292 -3.95 8.14 0.36
C THR A 292 -3.01 6.94 0.39
N LEU A 293 -2.13 6.81 -0.61
CA LEU A 293 -1.12 5.76 -0.64
C LEU A 293 -0.24 5.80 0.62
N TYR A 294 0.32 6.98 0.96
CA TYR A 294 1.26 7.09 2.06
C TYR A 294 0.61 6.81 3.43
N VAL A 295 -0.63 7.25 3.66
CA VAL A 295 -1.33 6.99 4.93
C VAL A 295 -1.67 5.50 5.10
N ASN A 296 -1.68 4.74 3.99
CA ASN A 296 -1.90 3.29 3.96
C ASN A 296 -0.59 2.47 3.92
N MET A 297 0.53 3.06 4.33
CA MET A 297 1.83 2.39 4.41
C MET A 297 2.39 2.43 5.82
N ARG A 298 2.73 1.28 6.39
CA ARG A 298 3.46 1.18 7.66
C ARG A 298 4.32 -0.06 7.69
N ASP A 299 3.91 -1.12 8.37
CA ASP A 299 4.57 -2.43 8.37
C ASP A 299 4.15 -3.31 7.18
N THR A 300 3.13 -2.89 6.48
CA THR A 300 2.65 -3.43 5.21
C THR A 300 1.97 -2.31 4.41
N TYR A 301 1.65 -2.54 3.16
CA TYR A 301 0.57 -1.80 2.52
C TYR A 301 -0.75 -2.24 3.15
N MET A 302 -1.62 -1.29 3.47
CA MET A 302 -2.88 -1.53 4.15
C MET A 302 -4.05 -1.14 3.26
N ASP A 303 -5.17 -1.85 3.41
CA ASP A 303 -6.45 -1.45 2.85
C ASP A 303 -6.88 -0.08 3.39
N CYS A 304 -6.80 0.10 4.71
CA CYS A 304 -7.13 1.34 5.40
C CYS A 304 -6.36 1.46 6.72
N PRO A 305 -6.09 2.70 7.20
CA PRO A 305 -5.31 2.93 8.42
C PRO A 305 -6.16 2.91 9.69
N ASP A 306 -7.47 2.94 9.56
CA ASP A 306 -8.42 3.22 10.64
C ASP A 306 -9.22 1.99 11.11
N ARG A 307 -9.50 1.03 10.23
CA ARG A 307 -10.43 -0.07 10.52
C ARG A 307 -9.75 -1.42 10.68
N GLU A 308 -8.91 -1.81 9.70
CA GLU A 308 -8.35 -3.16 9.58
C GLU A 308 -6.82 -3.15 9.63
N ARG A 309 -6.18 -2.16 9.03
CA ARG A 309 -4.71 -2.07 8.89
C ARG A 309 -4.12 -3.34 8.29
N ALA A 310 -4.80 -3.89 7.29
CA ALA A 310 -4.62 -5.26 6.85
C ALA A 310 -4.08 -5.35 5.42
N GLN A 311 -3.26 -6.38 5.16
CA GLN A 311 -2.65 -6.64 3.87
C GLN A 311 -3.59 -7.43 2.98
N TRP A 312 -4.56 -6.74 2.34
CA TRP A 312 -5.41 -7.31 1.32
C TRP A 312 -4.72 -7.29 -0.03
N TRP A 313 -4.74 -8.40 -0.75
CA TRP A 313 -3.90 -8.54 -1.95
C TRP A 313 -4.45 -7.85 -3.19
N GLY A 314 -5.72 -7.57 -3.26
CA GLY A 314 -6.27 -6.66 -4.28
C GLY A 314 -5.71 -5.25 -4.12
N ASP A 315 -5.66 -4.77 -2.88
CA ASP A 315 -5.07 -3.47 -2.52
C ASP A 315 -3.57 -3.44 -2.79
N GLU A 316 -2.83 -4.43 -2.30
CA GLU A 316 -1.37 -4.55 -2.43
C GLU A 316 -0.89 -4.37 -3.88
N VAL A 317 -1.59 -4.99 -4.85
CA VAL A 317 -1.28 -4.89 -6.28
C VAL A 317 -1.41 -3.46 -6.79
N ILE A 318 -2.46 -2.76 -6.39
CA ILE A 318 -2.73 -1.40 -6.84
C ILE A 318 -1.81 -0.40 -6.15
N LEU A 319 -1.62 -0.54 -4.82
CA LEU A 319 -0.78 0.35 -4.02
C LEU A 319 0.68 0.29 -4.47
N THR A 320 1.21 -0.92 -4.65
CA THR A 320 2.58 -1.12 -5.15
C THR A 320 2.78 -0.51 -6.53
N SER A 321 1.79 -0.65 -7.42
CA SER A 321 1.87 -0.06 -8.76
C SER A 321 1.92 1.47 -8.72
N GLN A 322 1.21 2.11 -7.80
CA GLN A 322 1.29 3.56 -7.56
C GLN A 322 2.66 3.94 -6.99
N ALA A 323 3.17 3.15 -6.02
CA ALA A 323 4.43 3.43 -5.36
C ALA A 323 5.62 3.46 -6.32
N PHE A 324 5.66 2.61 -7.34
CA PHE A 324 6.71 2.62 -8.37
C PHE A 324 6.85 3.95 -9.11
N TYR A 325 5.78 4.73 -9.24
CA TYR A 325 5.78 6.01 -9.95
C TYR A 325 5.83 7.22 -9.02
N THR A 326 5.77 7.02 -7.71
CA THR A 326 5.61 8.16 -6.77
C THR A 326 6.60 8.19 -5.63
N LEU A 327 7.05 7.03 -5.14
CA LEU A 327 7.83 6.94 -3.91
C LEU A 327 9.27 6.51 -4.17
N SER A 328 10.13 6.74 -3.19
CA SER A 328 11.50 6.24 -3.21
C SER A 328 11.55 4.71 -3.21
N LEU A 329 12.67 4.15 -3.65
CA LEU A 329 12.83 2.70 -3.83
C LEU A 329 12.68 1.88 -2.54
N SER A 330 12.78 2.50 -1.36
CA SER A 330 12.47 1.81 -0.10
C SER A 330 11.04 1.27 -0.02
N SER A 331 10.09 1.88 -0.75
CA SER A 331 8.70 1.41 -0.83
C SER A 331 8.54 0.00 -1.41
N VAL A 332 9.51 -0.44 -2.20
CA VAL A 332 9.54 -1.77 -2.83
C VAL A 332 9.69 -2.90 -1.82
N ASP A 333 10.34 -2.63 -0.68
CA ASP A 333 10.57 -3.62 0.37
C ASP A 333 9.26 -4.09 1.02
N LEU A 334 8.21 -3.24 1.06
CA LEU A 334 6.89 -3.63 1.54
C LEU A 334 6.29 -4.72 0.66
N MET A 335 6.31 -4.56 -0.67
CA MET A 335 5.79 -5.57 -1.59
C MET A 335 6.59 -6.88 -1.49
N ARG A 336 7.92 -6.80 -1.41
CA ARG A 336 8.76 -7.97 -1.21
C ARG A 336 8.40 -8.74 0.06
N LYS A 337 8.25 -8.01 1.17
CA LYS A 337 7.80 -8.56 2.44
C LYS A 337 6.43 -9.24 2.29
N GLY A 338 5.46 -8.55 1.70
CA GLY A 338 4.12 -9.06 1.46
C GLY A 338 4.11 -10.35 0.64
N MET A 339 4.87 -10.43 -0.45
CA MET A 339 4.99 -11.63 -1.28
C MET A 339 5.51 -12.84 -0.48
N LEU A 340 6.54 -12.62 0.34
CA LEU A 340 7.12 -13.68 1.17
C LEU A 340 6.15 -14.12 2.28
N GLU A 341 5.42 -13.18 2.89
CA GLU A 341 4.38 -13.47 3.88
C GLU A 341 3.21 -14.24 3.25
N LEU A 342 2.71 -13.83 2.09
CA LEU A 342 1.63 -14.54 1.41
C LEU A 342 2.02 -16.01 1.16
N ALA A 343 3.24 -16.26 0.68
CA ALA A 343 3.75 -17.60 0.47
C ALA A 343 3.97 -18.38 1.77
N GLY A 344 4.49 -17.72 2.81
CA GLY A 344 4.78 -18.31 4.12
C GLY A 344 3.53 -18.67 4.92
N TRP A 345 2.43 -17.93 4.72
CA TRP A 345 1.15 -18.16 5.38
C TRP A 345 0.20 -19.05 4.56
N GLN A 346 0.66 -19.62 3.42
CA GLN A 346 -0.14 -20.55 2.63
C GLN A 346 -0.63 -21.73 3.47
N PHE A 347 -1.90 -22.08 3.34
CA PHE A 347 -2.45 -23.26 4.00
C PHE A 347 -1.83 -24.57 3.47
N PRO A 348 -1.80 -25.64 4.27
CA PRO A 348 -1.27 -26.94 3.83
C PRO A 348 -1.96 -27.50 2.58
N ASN A 349 -3.22 -27.16 2.35
CA ASN A 349 -3.99 -27.55 1.16
C ASN A 349 -3.70 -26.68 -0.09
N GLY A 350 -2.72 -25.77 -0.02
CA GLY A 350 -2.32 -24.90 -1.12
C GLY A 350 -3.11 -23.60 -1.28
N VAL A 351 -4.10 -23.32 -0.42
CA VAL A 351 -4.87 -22.07 -0.45
C VAL A 351 -3.97 -20.90 -0.03
N LEU A 352 -3.94 -19.85 -0.83
CA LEU A 352 -3.49 -18.51 -0.45
C LEU A 352 -4.69 -17.74 0.11
N HIS A 353 -4.48 -17.01 1.19
CA HIS A 353 -5.57 -16.29 1.86
C HIS A 353 -5.14 -14.90 2.29
N ALA A 354 -6.10 -14.04 2.58
CA ALA A 354 -5.89 -12.69 3.07
C ALA A 354 -6.85 -12.38 4.23
N PRO A 355 -6.53 -11.38 5.05
CA PRO A 355 -5.23 -10.71 5.12
C PRO A 355 -4.16 -11.57 5.80
N VAL A 356 -2.89 -11.32 5.47
CA VAL A 356 -1.75 -11.97 6.11
C VAL A 356 -0.67 -10.92 6.45
N PRO A 357 0.01 -11.04 7.63
CA PRO A 357 -0.31 -11.94 8.73
C PRO A 357 -1.62 -11.54 9.39
N GLY A 358 -2.44 -12.48 9.81
CA GLY A 358 -3.70 -12.17 10.48
C GLY A 358 -4.56 -13.38 10.78
N SER A 359 -5.61 -13.16 11.58
CA SER A 359 -6.50 -14.21 12.03
C SER A 359 -7.77 -14.39 11.18
N TYR A 360 -8.09 -13.48 10.26
CA TYR A 360 -9.33 -13.54 9.49
C TYR A 360 -9.36 -14.64 8.43
N LYS A 361 -8.26 -14.94 7.77
CA LYS A 361 -8.02 -16.11 6.91
C LYS A 361 -9.09 -16.35 5.84
N SER A 362 -9.43 -15.34 5.04
CA SER A 362 -10.38 -15.46 3.95
C SER A 362 -9.70 -15.75 2.61
N GLU A 363 -10.19 -16.73 1.88
CA GLU A 363 -9.78 -16.93 0.49
C GLU A 363 -10.60 -16.02 -0.43
N LEU A 364 -9.90 -15.17 -1.20
CA LEU A 364 -10.48 -14.28 -2.21
C LEU A 364 -9.82 -14.57 -3.56
N PRO A 365 -10.29 -15.59 -4.30
CA PRO A 365 -9.59 -16.05 -5.50
C PRO A 365 -9.38 -14.97 -6.56
N GLY A 366 -10.31 -14.04 -6.74
CA GLY A 366 -10.16 -12.92 -7.68
C GLY A 366 -8.96 -12.01 -7.34
N GLN A 367 -8.81 -11.64 -6.07
CA GLN A 367 -7.65 -10.86 -5.61
C GLN A 367 -6.35 -11.65 -5.66
N MET A 368 -6.39 -12.91 -5.24
CA MET A 368 -5.19 -13.77 -5.23
C MET A 368 -4.68 -14.05 -6.65
N LEU A 369 -5.56 -14.33 -7.61
CA LEU A 369 -5.17 -14.54 -9.02
C LEU A 369 -4.58 -13.25 -9.63
N ALA A 370 -5.13 -12.07 -9.32
CA ALA A 370 -4.54 -10.80 -9.73
C ALA A 370 -3.14 -10.61 -9.12
N ALA A 371 -2.97 -10.95 -7.84
CA ALA A 371 -1.71 -10.81 -7.10
C ALA A 371 -0.59 -11.68 -7.66
N VAL A 372 -0.84 -12.97 -7.89
CA VAL A 372 0.18 -13.91 -8.36
C VAL A 372 0.46 -13.80 -9.85
N GLY A 373 -0.33 -13.03 -10.59
CA GLY A 373 -0.28 -12.85 -12.03
C GLY A 373 0.62 -11.70 -12.50
N ILE A 374 0.29 -11.24 -13.72
CA ILE A 374 1.05 -10.18 -14.39
C ILE A 374 0.98 -8.83 -13.69
N TYR A 375 -0.11 -8.52 -12.98
CA TYR A 375 -0.32 -7.25 -12.29
C TYR A 375 0.35 -7.15 -10.92
N GLY A 376 0.55 -8.29 -10.24
CA GLY A 376 1.21 -8.34 -8.94
C GLY A 376 2.67 -8.79 -9.05
N PHE A 377 2.93 -10.09 -8.91
CA PHE A 377 4.29 -10.64 -8.76
C PHE A 377 5.17 -10.42 -9.99
N TRP A 378 4.62 -10.56 -11.20
CA TRP A 378 5.40 -10.27 -12.40
C TRP A 378 5.67 -8.77 -12.55
N ASN A 379 4.70 -7.88 -12.24
CA ASN A 379 4.92 -6.44 -12.23
C ASN A 379 6.00 -6.01 -11.23
N TYR A 380 6.02 -6.62 -10.04
CA TYR A 380 7.11 -6.43 -9.08
C TYR A 380 8.47 -6.76 -9.72
N TYR A 381 8.59 -7.92 -10.37
CA TYR A 381 9.83 -8.32 -11.05
C TYR A 381 10.23 -7.34 -12.17
N MET A 382 9.30 -6.90 -12.98
CA MET A 382 9.57 -5.95 -14.07
C MET A 382 10.14 -4.62 -13.52
N ASN A 383 9.68 -4.17 -12.38
CA ASN A 383 10.18 -2.96 -11.75
C ASN A 383 11.50 -3.17 -11.00
N THR A 384 11.75 -4.34 -10.42
CA THR A 384 12.89 -4.57 -9.50
C THR A 384 13.99 -5.45 -10.05
N GLY A 385 13.68 -6.42 -10.93
CA GLY A 385 14.57 -7.48 -11.37
C GLY A 385 14.89 -8.53 -10.29
N ASP A 386 14.11 -8.56 -9.20
CA ASP A 386 14.35 -9.48 -8.07
C ASP A 386 13.88 -10.91 -8.39
N THR A 387 14.76 -11.67 -9.04
CA THR A 387 14.54 -13.08 -9.32
C THR A 387 14.54 -13.96 -8.06
N ALA A 388 15.23 -13.52 -6.99
CA ALA A 388 15.32 -14.32 -5.77
C ALA A 388 13.94 -14.40 -5.07
N THR A 389 13.23 -13.31 -4.96
CA THR A 389 11.87 -13.29 -4.40
C THR A 389 10.90 -14.12 -5.25
N LEU A 390 10.92 -13.98 -6.59
CA LEU A 390 10.09 -14.82 -7.46
C LEU A 390 10.38 -16.31 -7.26
N ARG A 391 11.66 -16.69 -7.17
CA ARG A 391 12.07 -18.08 -6.90
C ARG A 391 11.54 -18.60 -5.57
N ALA A 392 11.57 -17.77 -4.54
CA ALA A 392 11.10 -18.12 -3.20
C ALA A 392 9.59 -18.38 -3.16
N VAL A 393 8.78 -17.54 -3.84
CA VAL A 393 7.32 -17.66 -3.82
C VAL A 393 6.77 -18.66 -4.85
N TYR A 394 7.56 -19.02 -5.88
CA TYR A 394 7.14 -19.89 -6.99
C TYR A 394 6.45 -21.18 -6.53
N PRO A 395 6.99 -21.96 -5.57
CA PRO A 395 6.35 -23.21 -5.14
C PRO A 395 4.95 -23.01 -4.54
N ALA A 396 4.75 -21.92 -3.81
CA ALA A 396 3.46 -21.61 -3.20
C ALA A 396 2.43 -21.20 -4.26
N VAL A 397 2.84 -20.35 -5.23
CA VAL A 397 1.96 -19.92 -6.32
C VAL A 397 1.58 -21.12 -7.21
N ARG A 398 2.54 -22.00 -7.51
CA ARG A 398 2.28 -23.23 -8.28
C ARG A 398 1.20 -24.07 -7.62
N ARG A 399 1.35 -24.38 -6.31
CA ARG A 399 0.35 -25.16 -5.57
C ARG A 399 -1.03 -24.46 -5.53
N TYR A 400 -1.04 -23.13 -5.50
CA TYR A 400 -2.29 -22.38 -5.52
C TYR A 400 -2.99 -22.51 -6.89
N LEU A 401 -2.28 -22.37 -8.01
CA LEU A 401 -2.87 -22.47 -9.34
C LEU A 401 -3.34 -23.90 -9.70
N GLU A 402 -2.75 -24.95 -9.11
CA GLU A 402 -3.20 -26.34 -9.25
C GLU A 402 -4.63 -26.55 -8.69
N ARG A 403 -5.16 -25.60 -7.91
CA ARG A 403 -6.51 -25.63 -7.36
C ARG A 403 -7.61 -25.19 -8.31
N PHE A 404 -7.27 -24.66 -9.48
CA PHE A 404 -8.20 -24.11 -10.46
C PHE A 404 -8.28 -25.00 -11.72
N PRO A 405 -8.98 -26.17 -11.65
CA PRO A 405 -9.20 -26.99 -12.84
C PRO A 405 -10.10 -26.25 -13.84
N LEU A 406 -10.04 -26.68 -15.08
CA LEU A 406 -10.99 -26.25 -16.10
C LEU A 406 -12.20 -27.20 -16.14
N ASP A 407 -13.36 -26.65 -16.47
CA ASP A 407 -14.56 -27.44 -16.78
C ASP A 407 -14.59 -27.86 -18.26
N ASP A 408 -15.62 -28.56 -18.66
CA ASP A 408 -15.81 -29.08 -20.04
C ASP A 408 -15.92 -27.93 -21.08
N THR A 409 -16.24 -26.73 -20.64
CA THR A 409 -16.25 -25.54 -21.50
C THR A 409 -14.86 -24.91 -21.66
N GLY A 410 -13.84 -25.43 -20.98
CA GLY A 410 -12.50 -24.87 -20.97
C GLY A 410 -12.35 -23.61 -20.12
N LEU A 411 -13.40 -23.18 -19.42
CA LEU A 411 -13.30 -22.09 -18.43
C LEU A 411 -12.82 -22.62 -17.09
N THR A 412 -12.34 -21.74 -16.24
CA THR A 412 -12.08 -22.06 -14.84
C THR A 412 -13.35 -22.63 -14.22
N ALA A 413 -13.29 -23.85 -13.68
CA ALA A 413 -14.44 -24.48 -13.07
C ALA A 413 -15.03 -23.66 -11.92
N ALA A 414 -16.30 -23.84 -11.62
CA ALA A 414 -16.94 -23.19 -10.49
C ALA A 414 -16.19 -23.50 -9.21
N TYR A 415 -15.65 -22.46 -8.58
CA TYR A 415 -14.79 -22.59 -7.40
C TYR A 415 -15.57 -22.30 -6.13
N LYS A 416 -15.31 -23.09 -5.09
CA LYS A 416 -15.87 -22.89 -3.75
C LYS A 416 -14.79 -22.25 -2.88
N ALA A 417 -14.97 -21.00 -2.52
CA ALA A 417 -14.12 -20.27 -1.58
C ALA A 417 -14.95 -19.79 -0.39
N THR A 418 -14.27 -19.37 0.66
CA THR A 418 -14.94 -18.73 1.82
C THR A 418 -15.63 -17.45 1.39
N TRP A 419 -15.07 -16.75 0.38
CA TRP A 419 -15.66 -15.55 -0.19
C TRP A 419 -15.34 -15.41 -1.67
N LEU A 420 -16.35 -15.62 -2.53
CA LEU A 420 -16.26 -15.42 -3.97
C LEU A 420 -16.40 -13.93 -4.33
N TRP A 421 -15.45 -13.13 -3.89
CA TRP A 421 -15.44 -11.71 -4.17
C TRP A 421 -14.70 -11.44 -5.48
N GLY A 422 -15.38 -10.87 -6.46
CA GLY A 422 -14.78 -10.47 -7.74
C GLY A 422 -14.63 -8.95 -7.88
N ASP A 423 -15.45 -8.21 -7.15
CA ASP A 423 -15.45 -6.75 -6.99
C ASP A 423 -16.59 -6.35 -6.04
N TRP A 424 -16.64 -5.09 -5.60
CA TRP A 424 -17.84 -4.52 -4.96
C TRP A 424 -18.93 -4.20 -5.99
N GLY A 425 -20.17 -4.03 -5.50
CA GLY A 425 -21.35 -3.69 -6.31
C GLY A 425 -22.05 -4.90 -6.93
N ASP A 426 -22.96 -4.63 -7.87
CA ASP A 426 -23.85 -5.59 -8.47
C ASP A 426 -23.35 -6.08 -9.85
N ASN A 427 -24.14 -6.97 -10.46
CA ASN A 427 -23.95 -7.45 -11.83
C ASN A 427 -22.54 -8.03 -12.12
N ARG A 428 -22.06 -8.89 -11.22
CA ARG A 428 -20.76 -9.57 -11.34
C ARG A 428 -20.92 -10.91 -12.04
N ASP A 429 -20.42 -11.03 -13.25
CA ASP A 429 -20.24 -12.31 -13.93
C ASP A 429 -18.98 -13.00 -13.40
N ILE A 430 -19.11 -13.60 -12.22
CA ILE A 430 -18.01 -14.19 -11.43
C ILE A 430 -17.23 -15.24 -12.23
N ARG A 431 -17.91 -16.02 -13.10
CA ARG A 431 -17.26 -17.07 -13.89
C ARG A 431 -16.25 -16.47 -14.87
N LEU A 432 -16.63 -15.42 -15.58
CA LEU A 432 -15.74 -14.77 -16.53
C LEU A 432 -14.73 -13.84 -15.83
N ILE A 433 -15.08 -13.18 -14.72
CA ILE A 433 -14.11 -12.45 -13.93
C ILE A 433 -12.97 -13.38 -13.49
N PHE A 434 -13.28 -14.55 -12.93
CA PHE A 434 -12.25 -15.48 -12.46
C PHE A 434 -11.47 -16.10 -13.60
N ALA A 435 -12.12 -16.45 -14.72
CA ALA A 435 -11.41 -16.98 -15.88
C ALA A 435 -10.42 -15.96 -16.47
N GLY A 436 -10.79 -14.67 -16.52
CA GLY A 436 -9.89 -13.59 -16.94
C GLY A 436 -8.69 -13.44 -16.00
N TRP A 437 -8.90 -13.40 -14.70
CA TRP A 437 -7.81 -13.36 -13.71
C TRP A 437 -6.95 -14.61 -13.72
N HIS A 438 -7.54 -15.80 -13.87
CA HIS A 438 -6.79 -17.05 -13.96
C HIS A 438 -5.88 -17.08 -15.18
N TYR A 439 -6.37 -16.63 -16.35
CA TYR A 439 -5.55 -16.49 -17.54
C TYR A 439 -4.31 -15.62 -17.29
N MET A 440 -4.50 -14.44 -16.69
CA MET A 440 -3.40 -13.52 -16.39
C MET A 440 -2.47 -14.01 -15.28
N ALA A 441 -2.99 -14.80 -14.32
CA ALA A 441 -2.16 -15.48 -13.32
C ALA A 441 -1.24 -16.53 -13.98
N LEU A 442 -1.79 -17.35 -14.89
CA LEU A 442 -1.03 -18.33 -15.66
C LEU A 442 0.02 -17.67 -16.56
N GLU A 443 -0.31 -16.51 -17.16
CA GLU A 443 0.66 -15.75 -17.95
C GLU A 443 1.85 -15.30 -17.10
N GLY A 444 1.60 -14.72 -15.92
CA GLY A 444 2.65 -14.33 -14.97
C GLY A 444 3.52 -15.54 -14.57
N MET A 445 2.88 -16.68 -14.31
CA MET A 445 3.60 -17.90 -13.94
C MET A 445 4.34 -18.55 -15.12
N ALA A 446 3.82 -18.51 -16.33
CA ALA A 446 4.54 -18.98 -17.51
C ALA A 446 5.84 -18.18 -17.75
N ARG A 447 5.76 -16.85 -17.65
CA ARG A 447 6.92 -15.96 -17.74
C ARG A 447 7.91 -16.20 -16.60
N THR A 448 7.42 -16.40 -15.38
CA THR A 448 8.26 -16.73 -14.21
C THR A 448 8.92 -18.11 -14.37
N ALA A 449 8.21 -19.11 -14.90
CA ALA A 449 8.74 -20.43 -15.15
C ALA A 449 9.87 -20.40 -16.21
N ASP A 450 9.70 -19.64 -17.29
CA ASP A 450 10.77 -19.42 -18.29
C ASP A 450 11.99 -18.77 -17.65
N LEU A 451 11.80 -17.70 -16.88
CA LEU A 451 12.85 -16.99 -16.14
C LEU A 451 13.63 -17.93 -15.21
N LEU A 452 12.93 -18.84 -14.54
CA LEU A 452 13.53 -19.79 -13.60
C LEU A 452 14.06 -21.08 -14.24
N GLY A 453 14.06 -21.20 -15.59
CA GLY A 453 14.54 -22.36 -16.31
C GLY A 453 13.62 -23.59 -16.16
N ARG A 454 12.30 -23.40 -16.08
CA ARG A 454 11.28 -24.43 -15.94
C ARG A 454 10.37 -24.54 -17.18
N PRO A 455 10.92 -24.89 -18.37
CA PRO A 455 10.17 -24.82 -19.61
C PRO A 455 8.98 -25.81 -19.66
N GLY A 456 9.01 -26.88 -18.87
CA GLY A 456 7.90 -27.83 -18.74
C GLY A 456 6.66 -27.15 -18.12
N ASP A 457 6.87 -26.49 -17.00
CA ASP A 457 5.80 -25.74 -16.31
C ASP A 457 5.26 -24.61 -17.20
N ALA A 458 6.14 -23.87 -17.87
CA ALA A 458 5.77 -22.81 -18.80
C ALA A 458 4.87 -23.32 -19.96
N ARG A 459 5.21 -24.46 -20.56
CA ARG A 459 4.37 -25.09 -21.60
C ARG A 459 3.01 -25.50 -21.07
N GLN A 460 2.95 -26.08 -19.86
CA GLN A 460 1.71 -26.47 -19.22
C GLN A 460 0.78 -25.25 -18.99
N TYR A 461 1.32 -24.17 -18.42
CA TYR A 461 0.53 -22.96 -18.18
C TYR A 461 -0.02 -22.38 -19.50
N ARG A 462 0.81 -22.28 -20.54
CA ARG A 462 0.37 -21.81 -21.86
C ARG A 462 -0.71 -22.70 -22.48
N ALA A 463 -0.63 -24.02 -22.29
CA ALA A 463 -1.65 -24.95 -22.78
C ALA A 463 -3.00 -24.73 -22.05
N ILE A 464 -2.98 -24.45 -20.73
CA ILE A 464 -4.19 -24.11 -19.98
C ILE A 464 -4.75 -22.76 -20.45
N MET A 465 -3.89 -21.75 -20.64
CA MET A 465 -4.28 -20.44 -21.18
C MET A 465 -5.01 -20.55 -22.53
N LEU A 466 -4.54 -21.39 -23.44
CA LEU A 466 -5.21 -21.59 -24.74
C LEU A 466 -6.62 -22.11 -24.55
N LYS A 467 -6.84 -23.09 -23.68
CA LYS A 467 -8.19 -23.61 -23.37
C LYS A 467 -9.10 -22.55 -22.76
N ILE A 468 -8.58 -21.75 -21.81
CA ILE A 468 -9.33 -20.64 -21.23
C ILE A 468 -9.70 -19.63 -22.31
N LYS A 469 -8.77 -19.26 -23.18
CA LYS A 469 -9.04 -18.32 -24.29
C LYS A 469 -10.14 -18.84 -25.21
N GLU A 470 -10.13 -20.11 -25.56
CA GLU A 470 -11.17 -20.75 -26.37
C GLU A 470 -12.51 -20.76 -25.64
N GLY A 471 -12.54 -21.19 -24.36
CA GLY A 471 -13.75 -21.20 -23.54
C GLY A 471 -14.36 -19.83 -23.35
N TYR A 472 -13.52 -18.85 -23.08
CA TYR A 472 -13.95 -17.46 -22.91
C TYR A 472 -14.53 -16.88 -24.21
N ASN A 473 -13.91 -17.14 -25.37
CA ASN A 473 -14.40 -16.69 -26.67
C ASN A 473 -15.71 -17.37 -27.06
N ARG A 474 -16.04 -18.57 -26.56
CA ARG A 474 -17.39 -19.16 -26.72
C ARG A 474 -18.48 -18.40 -25.98
N CYS A 475 -18.12 -17.59 -24.98
CA CYS A 475 -19.04 -16.71 -24.27
C CYS A 475 -19.27 -15.36 -24.98
N TRP A 476 -18.71 -15.16 -26.17
CA TRP A 476 -18.97 -13.99 -27.02
C TRP A 476 -20.32 -14.13 -27.72
N ASN A 477 -21.26 -13.23 -27.46
CA ASN A 477 -22.62 -13.27 -27.99
C ASN A 477 -22.84 -12.36 -29.23
N GLY A 478 -21.77 -11.90 -29.85
CA GLY A 478 -21.81 -10.98 -30.98
C GLY A 478 -21.61 -9.50 -30.60
N CYS A 479 -21.90 -9.11 -29.37
CA CYS A 479 -21.74 -7.74 -28.89
C CYS A 479 -21.02 -7.60 -27.52
N SER A 480 -20.92 -8.68 -26.76
CA SER A 480 -20.25 -8.68 -25.43
C SER A 480 -19.83 -10.07 -25.02
N TYR A 481 -18.90 -10.16 -24.07
CA TYR A 481 -18.63 -11.36 -23.32
C TYR A 481 -19.61 -11.49 -22.16
N ARG A 482 -20.25 -12.65 -22.04
CA ARG A 482 -21.24 -12.95 -21.01
C ARG A 482 -21.36 -14.47 -20.84
N HIS A 483 -21.18 -14.95 -19.62
CA HIS A 483 -21.40 -16.35 -19.35
C HIS A 483 -22.87 -16.75 -19.61
N PRO A 484 -23.16 -17.88 -20.28
CA PRO A 484 -24.54 -18.24 -20.62
C PRO A 484 -25.50 -18.34 -19.42
N GLU A 485 -25.00 -18.76 -18.27
CA GLU A 485 -25.78 -18.88 -17.03
C GLU A 485 -25.91 -17.58 -16.23
N TYR A 486 -25.22 -16.51 -16.66
CA TYR A 486 -25.26 -15.25 -15.94
C TYR A 486 -26.52 -14.45 -16.30
N MET A 487 -27.34 -14.13 -15.28
CA MET A 487 -28.65 -13.49 -15.46
C MET A 487 -28.65 -11.97 -15.18
N GLY A 488 -27.55 -11.39 -14.70
CA GLY A 488 -27.45 -9.95 -14.42
C GLY A 488 -27.29 -9.08 -15.69
N ALA A 489 -27.13 -7.78 -15.55
CA ALA A 489 -26.76 -6.90 -16.66
C ALA A 489 -25.32 -7.20 -17.14
N THR A 490 -25.00 -6.85 -18.39
CA THR A 490 -23.64 -7.09 -18.95
C THR A 490 -22.58 -6.42 -18.08
N ASP A 491 -21.60 -7.20 -17.68
CA ASP A 491 -20.56 -6.77 -16.74
C ASP A 491 -19.41 -6.07 -17.48
N ASP A 492 -19.13 -4.80 -17.15
CA ASP A 492 -18.05 -4.00 -17.74
C ASP A 492 -16.66 -4.54 -17.34
N ARG A 493 -16.51 -5.13 -16.16
CA ARG A 493 -15.25 -5.71 -15.67
C ARG A 493 -14.80 -6.91 -16.51
N VAL A 494 -15.75 -7.74 -16.92
CA VAL A 494 -15.51 -8.87 -17.82
C VAL A 494 -14.95 -8.41 -19.16
N GLN A 495 -15.53 -7.35 -19.72
CA GLN A 495 -15.06 -6.78 -20.99
C GLN A 495 -13.63 -6.25 -20.85
N ALA A 496 -13.36 -5.51 -19.78
CA ALA A 496 -12.02 -4.99 -19.51
C ALA A 496 -10.98 -6.12 -19.37
N LEU A 497 -11.30 -7.17 -18.60
CA LEU A 497 -10.39 -8.31 -18.43
C LEU A 497 -10.14 -9.08 -19.73
N ALA A 498 -11.16 -9.20 -20.60
CA ALA A 498 -11.01 -9.82 -21.92
C ALA A 498 -10.04 -9.03 -22.83
N VAL A 499 -10.06 -7.70 -22.77
CA VAL A 499 -9.13 -6.84 -23.50
C VAL A 499 -7.72 -6.96 -22.93
N LEU A 500 -7.56 -6.80 -21.62
CA LEU A 500 -6.26 -6.77 -20.94
C LEU A 500 -5.50 -8.12 -21.02
N SER A 501 -6.24 -9.23 -21.00
CA SER A 501 -5.67 -10.56 -21.15
C SER A 501 -5.31 -10.90 -22.62
N GLY A 502 -5.71 -10.09 -23.61
CA GLY A 502 -5.59 -10.42 -25.02
C GLY A 502 -6.44 -11.61 -25.47
N ILE A 503 -7.47 -11.97 -24.68
CA ILE A 503 -8.50 -12.93 -25.08
C ILE A 503 -9.36 -12.31 -26.20
N ALA A 504 -9.79 -11.07 -26.02
CA ALA A 504 -10.49 -10.30 -27.04
C ALA A 504 -9.48 -9.81 -28.12
N ASP A 505 -9.73 -10.13 -29.36
CA ASP A 505 -9.05 -9.55 -30.50
C ASP A 505 -9.61 -8.15 -30.84
N ALA A 506 -8.84 -7.36 -31.61
CA ALA A 506 -9.16 -5.98 -31.91
C ALA A 506 -10.49 -5.81 -32.70
N SER A 507 -10.98 -6.85 -33.39
CA SER A 507 -12.25 -6.78 -34.12
C SER A 507 -13.45 -6.62 -33.18
N LYS A 508 -13.33 -7.03 -31.92
CA LYS A 508 -14.36 -6.93 -30.88
C LYS A 508 -14.35 -5.59 -30.14
N TYR A 509 -13.27 -4.80 -30.25
CA TYR A 509 -13.11 -3.55 -29.51
C TYR A 509 -14.25 -2.55 -29.68
N PRO A 510 -14.82 -2.33 -30.88
CA PRO A 510 -15.95 -1.39 -31.02
C PRO A 510 -17.18 -1.81 -30.21
N ALA A 511 -17.50 -3.10 -30.18
CA ALA A 511 -18.64 -3.63 -29.42
C ALA A 511 -18.35 -3.57 -27.89
N ILE A 512 -17.17 -3.97 -27.46
CA ILE A 512 -16.71 -3.87 -26.06
C ILE A 512 -16.76 -2.42 -25.59
N PHE A 513 -16.30 -1.48 -26.40
CA PHE A 513 -16.35 -0.06 -26.06
C PHE A 513 -17.79 0.44 -25.85
N ASN A 514 -18.75 -0.03 -26.64
CA ASN A 514 -20.15 0.29 -26.41
C ASN A 514 -20.67 -0.22 -25.06
N VAL A 515 -20.24 -1.40 -24.62
CA VAL A 515 -20.53 -1.88 -23.25
C VAL A 515 -19.91 -0.96 -22.21
N LEU A 516 -18.61 -0.64 -22.32
CA LEU A 516 -17.91 0.20 -21.35
C LEU A 516 -18.44 1.64 -21.29
N LYS A 517 -19.13 2.11 -22.35
CA LYS A 517 -19.85 3.39 -22.34
C LYS A 517 -21.19 3.33 -21.62
N SER A 518 -21.87 2.20 -21.69
CA SER A 518 -23.23 2.05 -21.18
C SER A 518 -23.28 1.44 -19.78
N GLN A 519 -22.22 0.77 -19.33
CA GLN A 519 -22.14 0.08 -18.04
C GLN A 519 -21.00 0.65 -17.18
N GLU A 520 -21.28 0.89 -15.90
CA GLU A 520 -20.33 1.46 -14.95
C GLU A 520 -20.42 0.74 -13.59
N TYR A 521 -20.43 -0.61 -13.61
CA TYR A 521 -20.53 -1.43 -12.39
C TYR A 521 -19.19 -1.59 -11.65
N ALA A 522 -18.07 -1.39 -12.34
CA ALA A 522 -16.75 -1.45 -11.72
C ALA A 522 -16.67 -0.54 -10.47
N SER A 523 -16.24 -1.09 -9.33
CA SER A 523 -15.92 -0.29 -8.15
C SER A 523 -14.61 0.49 -8.37
N PRO A 524 -14.19 1.37 -7.45
CA PRO A 524 -12.88 2.02 -7.54
C PRO A 524 -11.72 1.03 -7.72
N TYR A 525 -11.81 -0.18 -7.16
CA TYR A 525 -10.82 -1.25 -7.34
C TYR A 525 -10.67 -1.67 -8.80
N MET A 526 -11.79 -1.99 -9.47
CA MET A 526 -11.76 -2.48 -10.86
C MET A 526 -11.69 -1.35 -11.91
N GLU A 527 -11.94 -0.12 -11.53
CA GLU A 527 -11.93 1.02 -12.47
C GLU A 527 -10.56 1.23 -13.12
N ARG A 528 -9.45 0.98 -12.40
CA ARG A 528 -8.11 0.99 -12.97
C ARG A 528 -8.01 0.12 -14.21
N TYR A 529 -8.53 -1.10 -14.13
CA TYR A 529 -8.44 -2.09 -15.22
C TYR A 529 -9.38 -1.71 -16.39
N VAL A 530 -10.53 -1.14 -16.09
CA VAL A 530 -11.43 -0.61 -17.13
C VAL A 530 -10.77 0.53 -17.89
N MET A 531 -10.13 1.47 -17.20
CA MET A 531 -9.39 2.57 -17.82
C MET A 531 -8.24 2.06 -18.70
N GLU A 532 -7.45 1.11 -18.19
CA GLU A 532 -6.32 0.54 -18.91
C GLU A 532 -6.77 -0.16 -20.19
N ALA A 533 -7.88 -0.91 -20.13
CA ALA A 533 -8.50 -1.53 -21.32
C ALA A 533 -8.96 -0.48 -22.33
N LEU A 534 -9.57 0.61 -21.87
CA LEU A 534 -9.97 1.72 -22.75
C LEU A 534 -8.77 2.35 -23.46
N PHE A 535 -7.67 2.60 -22.76
CA PHE A 535 -6.44 3.09 -23.38
C PHE A 535 -5.88 2.08 -24.41
N GLN A 536 -5.89 0.78 -24.09
CA GLN A 536 -5.43 -0.26 -25.01
C GLN A 536 -6.29 -0.33 -26.29
N MET A 537 -7.56 -0.01 -26.19
CA MET A 537 -8.49 0.08 -27.33
C MET A 537 -8.38 1.41 -28.09
N GLY A 538 -7.47 2.32 -27.73
CA GLY A 538 -7.34 3.66 -28.33
C GLY A 538 -8.43 4.64 -27.89
N GLN A 539 -9.13 4.39 -26.78
CA GLN A 539 -10.20 5.22 -26.25
C GLN A 539 -9.75 6.05 -25.04
N GLY A 540 -8.53 6.58 -25.09
CA GLY A 540 -7.90 7.30 -23.98
C GLY A 540 -8.67 8.55 -23.53
N GLU A 541 -9.26 9.31 -24.46
CA GLU A 541 -10.11 10.47 -24.11
C GLU A 541 -11.30 10.05 -23.26
N TYR A 542 -11.99 9.00 -23.68
CA TYR A 542 -13.10 8.48 -22.90
C TYR A 542 -12.64 7.92 -21.54
N ALA A 543 -11.50 7.26 -21.49
CA ALA A 543 -10.93 6.75 -20.23
C ALA A 543 -10.70 7.88 -19.22
N MET A 544 -10.10 8.99 -19.64
CA MET A 544 -9.86 10.14 -18.78
C MET A 544 -11.15 10.87 -18.38
N ALA A 545 -12.10 11.01 -19.31
CA ALA A 545 -13.42 11.57 -19.02
C ALA A 545 -14.19 10.70 -18.00
N ARG A 546 -14.16 9.38 -18.16
CA ARG A 546 -14.78 8.41 -17.25
C ARG A 546 -14.13 8.49 -15.85
N LEU A 547 -12.80 8.52 -15.76
CA LEU A 547 -12.10 8.73 -14.49
C LEU A 547 -12.60 10.02 -13.82
N ARG A 548 -12.54 11.15 -14.54
CA ARG A 548 -12.97 12.43 -14.00
C ARG A 548 -14.40 12.39 -13.48
N LYS A 549 -15.32 11.85 -14.28
CA LYS A 549 -16.76 11.72 -13.91
C LYS A 549 -16.93 10.95 -12.60
N ARG A 550 -16.23 9.82 -12.46
CA ARG A 550 -16.47 8.89 -11.36
C ARG A 550 -15.71 9.28 -10.08
N ILE A 551 -14.47 9.80 -10.20
CA ILE A 551 -13.64 10.14 -9.05
C ILE A 551 -13.84 11.58 -8.54
N ALA A 552 -14.51 12.46 -9.34
CA ALA A 552 -14.71 13.87 -8.97
C ALA A 552 -15.33 14.06 -7.58
N PRO A 553 -16.30 13.26 -7.11
CA PRO A 553 -16.84 13.39 -5.76
C PRO A 553 -15.79 13.23 -4.67
N MET A 554 -14.71 12.46 -4.92
CA MET A 554 -13.61 12.30 -3.98
C MET A 554 -12.55 13.39 -4.15
N VAL A 555 -12.22 13.78 -5.40
CA VAL A 555 -11.17 14.76 -5.70
C VAL A 555 -11.59 16.17 -5.33
N ASP A 556 -12.87 16.52 -5.56
CA ASP A 556 -13.41 17.85 -5.29
C ASP A 556 -13.90 18.02 -3.85
N ASP A 557 -13.95 16.92 -3.08
CA ASP A 557 -14.25 16.96 -1.66
C ASP A 557 -13.18 17.77 -0.91
N LYS A 558 -13.61 18.76 -0.12
CA LYS A 558 -12.73 19.67 0.63
C LYS A 558 -12.49 19.22 2.06
N GLU A 559 -13.35 18.35 2.58
CA GLU A 559 -13.26 17.83 3.94
C GLU A 559 -12.24 16.69 4.02
N TYR A 560 -12.16 15.85 2.96
CA TYR A 560 -11.30 14.67 2.96
C TYR A 560 -10.12 14.83 2.00
N PRO A 561 -8.88 14.87 2.50
CA PRO A 561 -7.68 14.99 1.68
C PRO A 561 -7.23 13.66 1.03
N THR A 562 -8.04 12.61 1.16
CA THR A 562 -7.81 11.23 0.73
C THR A 562 -8.93 10.70 -0.16
N LEU A 563 -8.73 9.51 -0.75
CA LEU A 563 -9.71 8.82 -1.58
C LEU A 563 -10.43 7.73 -0.78
N PHE A 564 -11.68 7.42 -1.18
CA PHE A 564 -12.59 6.56 -0.44
C PHE A 564 -12.64 5.14 -0.99
N GLU A 565 -13.11 4.19 -0.20
CA GLU A 565 -13.28 2.79 -0.59
C GLU A 565 -14.34 2.58 -1.67
N TYR A 566 -15.45 3.32 -1.59
CA TYR A 566 -16.58 3.23 -2.53
C TYR A 566 -16.87 4.57 -3.19
N TRP A 567 -17.50 4.55 -4.36
CA TRP A 567 -17.91 5.78 -5.07
C TRP A 567 -18.80 6.69 -4.23
N ASP A 568 -19.63 6.13 -3.37
CA ASP A 568 -20.63 6.83 -2.56
C ASP A 568 -20.39 6.75 -1.05
N ALA A 569 -19.17 6.40 -0.61
CA ALA A 569 -18.84 6.21 0.79
C ALA A 569 -19.18 7.43 1.67
N HIS A 570 -18.92 8.66 1.16
CA HIS A 570 -19.24 9.91 1.85
C HIS A 570 -20.74 10.10 2.06
N LYS A 571 -21.59 9.68 1.10
CA LYS A 571 -23.06 9.75 1.21
C LYS A 571 -23.60 8.81 2.28
N ARG A 572 -22.87 7.74 2.58
CA ARG A 572 -23.21 6.75 3.61
C ARG A 572 -22.61 7.09 4.96
N GLY A 573 -21.89 8.23 5.09
CA GLY A 573 -21.22 8.65 6.32
C GLY A 573 -20.15 7.65 6.77
N PHE A 574 -19.50 6.94 5.84
CA PHE A 574 -18.50 5.90 6.09
C PHE A 574 -18.92 4.79 7.06
N ARG A 575 -20.22 4.54 7.19
CA ARG A 575 -20.74 3.43 8.03
C ARG A 575 -20.26 2.06 7.52
N ILE A 576 -20.02 1.97 6.21
CA ILE A 576 -19.46 0.82 5.51
C ILE A 576 -18.35 1.36 4.64
N GLY A 577 -17.10 1.00 4.89
CA GLY A 577 -15.96 1.48 4.11
C GLY A 577 -15.17 2.59 4.79
N SER A 578 -14.01 2.88 4.22
CA SER A 578 -13.04 3.85 4.72
C SER A 578 -13.01 5.12 3.87
N SER A 579 -12.72 6.26 4.52
CA SER A 579 -12.36 7.52 3.84
C SER A 579 -10.89 7.52 3.37
N ASN A 580 -10.14 6.46 3.64
CA ASN A 580 -8.71 6.34 3.39
C ASN A 580 -8.41 5.01 2.68
N HIS A 581 -8.71 4.90 1.37
CA HIS A 581 -8.56 3.62 0.67
C HIS A 581 -7.80 3.81 -0.65
N ALA A 582 -6.55 3.37 -0.67
CA ALA A 582 -5.61 3.72 -1.72
C ALA A 582 -5.86 2.98 -3.05
N TRP A 583 -6.67 1.92 -3.10
CA TRP A 583 -7.05 1.31 -4.38
C TRP A 583 -7.78 2.29 -5.33
N SER A 584 -8.49 3.28 -4.78
CA SER A 584 -9.15 4.33 -5.57
C SER A 584 -8.17 5.26 -6.29
N GLY A 585 -6.88 5.22 -5.91
CA GLY A 585 -5.79 5.91 -6.58
C GLY A 585 -5.25 5.17 -7.82
N GLY A 586 -5.81 4.01 -8.20
CA GLY A 586 -5.31 3.20 -9.31
C GLY A 586 -5.19 3.93 -10.65
N GLY A 587 -5.99 4.96 -10.89
CA GLY A 587 -5.88 5.86 -12.04
C GLY A 587 -4.53 6.59 -12.13
N LEU A 588 -3.82 6.79 -11.03
CA LEU A 588 -2.45 7.34 -11.01
C LEU A 588 -1.50 6.48 -11.86
N THR A 589 -1.56 5.16 -11.68
CA THR A 589 -0.76 4.22 -12.48
C THR A 589 -1.14 4.29 -13.96
N VAL A 590 -2.43 4.42 -14.27
CA VAL A 590 -2.91 4.55 -15.66
C VAL A 590 -2.41 5.85 -16.30
N ILE A 591 -2.42 6.96 -15.56
CA ILE A 591 -1.81 8.22 -16.02
C ILE A 591 -0.33 8.01 -16.35
N ALA A 592 0.44 7.38 -15.48
CA ALA A 592 1.87 7.17 -15.72
C ALA A 592 2.13 6.21 -16.89
N GLN A 593 1.41 5.10 -16.95
CA GLN A 593 1.67 4.03 -17.92
C GLN A 593 1.04 4.25 -19.28
N GLN A 594 -0.13 4.87 -19.33
CA GLN A 594 -0.90 4.99 -20.57
C GLN A 594 -0.91 6.43 -21.10
N LEU A 595 -1.26 7.41 -20.25
CA LEU A 595 -1.30 8.80 -20.70
C LEU A 595 0.12 9.32 -20.97
N MET A 596 1.06 9.11 -20.02
CA MET A 596 2.47 9.48 -20.19
C MET A 596 3.29 8.41 -20.93
N GLY A 597 2.74 7.21 -21.09
CA GLY A 597 3.28 6.13 -21.89
C GLY A 597 4.53 5.44 -21.32
N ALA A 598 4.85 5.64 -20.04
CA ALA A 598 6.08 5.13 -19.44
C ALA A 598 5.88 3.69 -18.91
N GLN A 599 6.44 2.68 -19.59
CA GLN A 599 6.31 1.27 -19.22
C GLN A 599 7.63 0.50 -19.40
N PRO A 600 8.01 -0.41 -18.47
CA PRO A 600 9.18 -1.23 -18.63
C PRO A 600 8.96 -2.28 -19.72
N LEU A 601 9.95 -2.48 -20.58
CA LEU A 601 10.03 -3.57 -21.56
C LEU A 601 10.93 -4.72 -21.06
N GLU A 602 11.95 -4.36 -20.27
CA GLU A 602 12.82 -5.31 -19.59
C GLU A 602 12.88 -5.00 -18.08
N PRO A 603 13.19 -6.00 -17.25
CA PRO A 603 13.27 -5.83 -15.81
C PRO A 603 14.21 -4.69 -15.41
N ARG A 604 13.91 -4.05 -14.26
CA ARG A 604 14.68 -2.92 -13.72
C ARG A 604 14.68 -1.66 -14.60
N TRP A 605 13.79 -1.59 -15.60
CA TRP A 605 13.80 -0.50 -16.58
C TRP A 605 15.09 -0.45 -17.45
N CYS A 606 15.75 -1.58 -17.64
CA CYS A 606 16.93 -1.64 -18.52
C CYS A 606 16.57 -1.23 -19.95
N LYS A 607 15.42 -1.68 -20.42
CA LYS A 607 14.73 -1.12 -21.60
C LYS A 607 13.30 -0.78 -21.22
N PHE A 608 12.83 0.36 -21.73
CA PHE A 608 11.47 0.83 -21.48
C PHE A 608 10.92 1.56 -22.71
N LYS A 609 9.59 1.69 -22.75
CA LYS A 609 8.95 2.50 -23.77
C LYS A 609 8.40 3.80 -23.21
N ILE A 610 8.40 4.81 -24.06
CA ILE A 610 7.68 6.07 -23.88
C ILE A 610 6.74 6.25 -25.07
N GLU A 611 5.45 6.16 -24.79
CA GLU A 611 4.37 6.20 -25.80
C GLU A 611 3.21 7.04 -25.26
N PRO A 612 3.34 8.37 -25.19
CA PRO A 612 2.27 9.20 -24.61
C PRO A 612 1.02 9.16 -25.47
N GLN A 613 -0.12 9.05 -24.80
CA GLN A 613 -1.44 9.25 -25.41
C GLN A 613 -1.99 10.60 -24.93
N TYR A 614 -1.80 11.64 -25.69
CA TYR A 614 -1.99 13.04 -25.29
C TYR A 614 -3.41 13.39 -24.83
N VAL A 615 -4.41 12.65 -25.32
CA VAL A 615 -5.83 12.88 -25.06
C VAL A 615 -6.21 14.36 -25.24
N THR A 616 -6.80 14.99 -24.24
CA THR A 616 -7.21 16.41 -24.27
C THR A 616 -6.17 17.37 -23.65
N LEU A 617 -4.99 16.86 -23.22
CA LEU A 617 -3.95 17.68 -22.60
C LEU A 617 -3.04 18.32 -23.66
N ASN A 618 -2.65 19.57 -23.41
CA ASN A 618 -1.65 20.26 -24.20
C ASN A 618 -0.26 20.16 -23.59
N GLU A 619 -0.18 19.97 -22.30
CA GLU A 619 1.10 19.84 -21.61
C GLU A 619 0.97 18.85 -20.45
N ALA A 620 1.97 17.96 -20.33
CA ALA A 620 2.14 17.12 -19.15
C ALA A 620 3.60 16.70 -19.00
N SER A 621 3.99 16.43 -17.75
CA SER A 621 5.30 15.93 -17.37
C SER A 621 5.19 14.87 -16.29
N LEU A 622 6.07 13.87 -16.35
CA LEU A 622 6.23 12.80 -15.38
C LEU A 622 7.71 12.54 -15.13
N SER A 623 8.10 12.40 -13.88
CA SER A 623 9.44 11.94 -13.49
C SER A 623 9.32 11.00 -12.30
N PHE A 624 10.05 9.87 -12.30
CA PHE A 624 9.97 8.89 -11.22
C PHE A 624 11.26 8.07 -11.12
N PRO A 625 11.56 7.53 -9.91
CA PRO A 625 12.73 6.69 -9.70
C PRO A 625 12.52 5.28 -10.24
N THR A 626 13.57 4.66 -10.72
CA THR A 626 13.62 3.24 -11.06
C THR A 626 14.89 2.61 -10.50
N MET A 627 15.00 1.29 -10.52
CA MET A 627 16.23 0.59 -10.13
C MET A 627 17.45 0.95 -11.00
N SER A 628 17.23 1.55 -12.15
CA SER A 628 18.28 1.96 -13.09
C SER A 628 18.55 3.47 -13.06
N GLY A 629 17.79 4.24 -12.28
CA GLY A 629 17.89 5.70 -12.19
C GLY A 629 16.56 6.38 -12.47
N THR A 630 16.54 7.69 -12.53
CA THR A 630 15.32 8.47 -12.77
C THR A 630 14.94 8.45 -14.25
N VAL A 631 13.71 8.05 -14.55
CA VAL A 631 13.08 8.19 -15.87
C VAL A 631 12.22 9.45 -15.86
N SER A 632 12.28 10.23 -16.91
CA SER A 632 11.39 11.37 -17.10
C SER A 632 10.84 11.44 -18.53
N THR A 633 9.63 11.98 -18.65
CA THR A 633 9.01 12.25 -19.94
C THR A 633 8.11 13.48 -19.82
N ALA A 634 8.09 14.31 -20.85
CA ALA A 634 7.15 15.42 -20.93
C ALA A 634 6.76 15.67 -22.38
N PHE A 635 5.61 16.31 -22.56
CA PHE A 635 5.17 16.81 -23.85
C PHE A 635 4.52 18.18 -23.73
N ARG A 636 4.60 18.95 -24.82
CA ARG A 636 3.87 20.21 -25.01
C ARG A 636 3.37 20.30 -26.43
N ARG A 637 2.08 20.52 -26.62
CA ARG A 637 1.41 20.71 -27.90
C ARG A 637 1.07 22.17 -28.13
N SER A 638 1.27 22.64 -29.32
CA SER A 638 0.78 23.93 -29.83
C SER A 638 0.04 23.73 -31.14
N GLN A 639 -0.46 24.80 -31.77
CA GLN A 639 -1.10 24.71 -33.07
C GLN A 639 -0.13 24.23 -34.17
N ASP A 640 1.16 24.60 -34.07
CA ASP A 640 2.15 24.40 -35.14
C ASP A 640 3.19 23.30 -34.79
N ALA A 641 3.18 22.75 -33.60
CA ALA A 641 4.22 21.81 -33.18
C ALA A 641 3.85 20.96 -31.99
N LEU A 642 4.49 19.79 -31.90
CA LEU A 642 4.56 18.97 -30.69
C LEU A 642 6.02 18.85 -30.26
N SER A 643 6.29 19.18 -29.02
CA SER A 643 7.59 18.95 -28.38
C SER A 643 7.50 17.87 -27.35
N MET A 644 8.48 16.96 -27.31
CA MET A 644 8.62 15.93 -26.28
C MET A 644 10.01 16.01 -25.67
N SER A 645 10.14 15.64 -24.40
CA SER A 645 11.42 15.37 -23.76
C SER A 645 11.41 14.03 -23.07
N VAL A 646 12.56 13.33 -23.12
CA VAL A 646 12.73 12.03 -22.49
C VAL A 646 14.09 11.98 -21.80
N GLY A 647 14.08 11.76 -20.49
CA GLY A 647 15.28 11.48 -19.69
C GLY A 647 15.50 9.98 -19.57
N VAL A 648 16.65 9.52 -20.04
CA VAL A 648 17.02 8.10 -20.08
C VAL A 648 18.19 7.86 -19.13
N PRO A 649 18.03 7.04 -18.08
CA PRO A 649 19.08 6.76 -17.10
C PRO A 649 20.33 6.13 -17.74
N PRO A 650 21.50 6.22 -17.11
CA PRO A 650 22.72 5.57 -17.56
C PRO A 650 22.53 4.03 -17.72
N ARG A 651 23.11 3.48 -18.79
CA ARG A 651 23.06 2.05 -19.12
C ARG A 651 21.65 1.51 -19.41
N THR A 652 20.72 2.38 -19.78
CA THR A 652 19.36 1.98 -20.20
C THR A 652 19.06 2.49 -21.61
N GLN A 653 17.95 2.00 -22.17
CA GLN A 653 17.46 2.45 -23.47
C GLN A 653 15.96 2.68 -23.43
N ALA A 654 15.51 3.75 -24.05
CA ALA A 654 14.10 4.08 -24.23
C ALA A 654 13.67 3.90 -25.69
N LEU A 655 12.62 3.09 -25.91
CA LEU A 655 11.89 3.05 -27.16
C LEU A 655 10.82 4.16 -27.13
N VAL A 656 11.01 5.21 -27.90
CA VAL A 656 10.09 6.35 -27.95
C VAL A 656 9.26 6.27 -29.21
N TYR A 657 7.93 6.29 -29.04
CA TYR A 657 6.96 6.37 -30.11
C TYR A 657 6.62 7.84 -30.38
N ILE A 658 7.12 8.38 -31.47
CA ILE A 658 6.91 9.74 -31.92
C ILE A 658 5.67 9.77 -32.83
N PRO A 659 4.63 10.58 -32.55
CA PRO A 659 3.35 10.55 -33.29
C PRO A 659 3.45 11.29 -34.63
N SER A 660 4.32 10.84 -35.47
CA SER A 660 4.47 11.25 -36.88
C SER A 660 5.02 10.09 -37.70
N ALA A 661 4.40 9.75 -38.80
CA ALA A 661 4.95 8.83 -39.79
C ALA A 661 5.98 9.49 -40.72
N ASP A 662 5.94 10.82 -40.81
CA ASP A 662 6.86 11.58 -41.65
C ASP A 662 8.13 11.97 -40.85
N VAL A 663 9.20 11.23 -41.12
CA VAL A 663 10.51 11.42 -40.48
C VAL A 663 11.11 12.80 -40.77
N ALA A 664 10.77 13.42 -41.92
CA ALA A 664 11.30 14.73 -42.31
C ALA A 664 10.81 15.86 -41.39
N ARG A 665 9.68 15.67 -40.71
CA ARG A 665 9.11 16.62 -39.75
C ARG A 665 9.69 16.50 -38.36
N ILE A 666 10.55 15.52 -38.11
CA ILE A 666 11.07 15.18 -36.77
C ILE A 666 12.50 15.70 -36.62
N THR A 667 12.74 16.48 -35.57
CA THR A 667 14.09 16.80 -35.12
C THR A 667 14.34 16.21 -33.73
N VAL A 668 15.56 15.77 -33.51
CA VAL A 668 16.02 15.23 -32.23
C VAL A 668 17.29 15.99 -31.83
N ASP A 669 17.29 16.58 -30.65
CA ASP A 669 18.40 17.37 -30.11
C ASP A 669 18.87 18.47 -31.08
N GLY A 670 17.90 19.13 -31.72
CA GLY A 670 18.11 20.22 -32.68
C GLY A 670 18.57 19.76 -34.07
N ARG A 671 18.62 18.47 -34.38
CA ARG A 671 19.03 17.93 -35.69
C ARG A 671 17.93 17.10 -36.32
N PRO A 672 17.77 17.12 -37.64
CA PRO A 672 16.82 16.22 -38.33
C PRO A 672 17.04 14.76 -37.98
N LEU A 673 15.96 14.02 -37.78
CA LEU A 673 16.04 12.60 -37.46
C LEU A 673 16.58 11.83 -38.67
N ALA A 674 17.73 11.18 -38.49
CA ALA A 674 18.31 10.34 -39.56
C ALA A 674 17.49 9.04 -39.72
N ALA A 675 17.07 8.70 -40.95
CA ALA A 675 16.27 7.52 -41.26
C ALA A 675 16.86 6.20 -40.72
N ARG A 676 18.19 6.08 -40.65
CA ARG A 676 18.89 4.90 -40.08
C ARG A 676 18.66 4.69 -38.57
N ARG A 677 18.11 5.69 -37.85
CA ARG A 677 17.74 5.59 -36.42
C ARG A 677 16.32 5.06 -36.20
N VAL A 678 15.52 5.01 -37.25
CA VAL A 678 14.13 4.56 -37.17
C VAL A 678 14.10 3.04 -37.01
N VAL A 679 13.30 2.55 -36.08
CA VAL A 679 13.08 1.13 -35.86
C VAL A 679 12.24 0.57 -37.01
N THR A 680 12.71 -0.52 -37.64
CA THR A 680 12.05 -1.19 -38.76
C THR A 680 11.51 -2.59 -38.40
N ASP A 681 11.73 -3.03 -37.16
CA ASP A 681 11.16 -4.29 -36.66
C ASP A 681 9.63 -4.21 -36.66
N SER A 682 8.99 -5.07 -37.43
CA SER A 682 7.54 -5.10 -37.62
C SER A 682 6.76 -5.30 -36.31
N GLN A 683 7.38 -5.91 -35.28
CA GLN A 683 6.77 -6.08 -33.97
C GLN A 683 6.77 -4.78 -33.12
N LEU A 684 7.62 -3.85 -33.46
CA LEU A 684 7.78 -2.57 -32.75
C LEU A 684 7.26 -1.37 -33.55
N VAL A 685 6.91 -1.53 -34.82
CA VAL A 685 6.35 -0.47 -35.66
C VAL A 685 4.86 -0.31 -35.38
N LYS A 686 4.43 0.93 -35.25
CA LYS A 686 3.00 1.28 -35.07
C LYS A 686 2.52 2.24 -36.16
N PRO A 687 1.31 2.05 -36.71
CA PRO A 687 0.72 2.99 -37.67
C PRO A 687 0.70 4.42 -37.11
N GLY A 688 1.07 5.38 -37.94
CA GLY A 688 1.08 6.81 -37.56
C GLY A 688 2.22 7.25 -36.66
N HIS A 689 3.16 6.35 -36.29
CA HIS A 689 4.26 6.67 -35.41
C HIS A 689 5.62 6.30 -36.02
N THR A 690 6.61 7.08 -35.65
CA THR A 690 8.03 6.76 -35.85
C THR A 690 8.60 6.25 -34.53
N ALA A 691 9.09 5.04 -34.48
CA ALA A 691 9.72 4.44 -33.31
C ALA A 691 11.25 4.64 -33.35
N VAL A 692 11.84 5.08 -32.23
CA VAL A 692 13.29 5.36 -32.13
C VAL A 692 13.83 4.88 -30.79
N TRP A 693 14.97 4.17 -30.81
CA TRP A 693 15.72 3.87 -29.59
C TRP A 693 16.61 5.05 -29.18
N PHE A 694 16.49 5.47 -27.93
CA PHE A 694 17.36 6.47 -27.30
C PHE A 694 18.24 5.82 -26.24
N GLY A 695 19.55 6.14 -26.26
CA GLY A 695 20.47 5.80 -25.18
C GLY A 695 20.38 6.76 -24.01
N ALA A 696 21.29 6.58 -23.02
CA ALA A 696 21.35 7.43 -21.84
C ALA A 696 21.52 8.93 -22.17
N GLY A 697 20.83 9.79 -21.43
CA GLY A 697 20.85 11.25 -21.57
C GLY A 697 19.46 11.85 -21.64
N ASP A 698 19.42 13.19 -21.72
CA ASP A 698 18.19 13.95 -21.92
C ASP A 698 18.02 14.25 -23.42
N HIS A 699 16.91 13.85 -23.98
CA HIS A 699 16.60 14.02 -25.39
C HIS A 699 15.40 14.93 -25.60
N LYS A 700 15.52 15.85 -26.54
CA LYS A 700 14.46 16.76 -26.96
C LYS A 700 14.03 16.40 -28.37
N ILE A 701 12.75 16.13 -28.53
CA ILE A 701 12.12 15.75 -29.80
C ILE A 701 11.16 16.86 -30.18
N HIS A 702 11.24 17.34 -31.40
CA HIS A 702 10.34 18.34 -31.93
C HIS A 702 9.75 17.86 -33.26
N ILE A 703 8.44 18.03 -33.41
CA ILE A 703 7.66 17.62 -34.57
C ILE A 703 6.94 18.85 -35.08
N ALA A 704 7.29 19.32 -36.28
CA ALA A 704 6.53 20.37 -36.96
C ALA A 704 5.20 19.83 -37.45
N GLN A 705 4.09 20.52 -37.23
CA GLN A 705 2.74 20.11 -37.67
C GLN A 705 2.38 20.66 -39.04
#